data_6c2e227d8e06e286d36e1ee768a811e4
#
_entry.id   6c2e227d8e06e286d36e1ee768a811e4
#
_cell.length_a   1.000
_cell.length_b   1.000
_cell.length_c   1.000
_cell.angle_alpha   90.00
_cell.angle_beta   90.00
_cell.angle_gamma   90.00
#
_symmetry.space_group_name_H-M   'P 1'
#
loop_
_entity.id
_entity.type
_entity.pdbx_description
1 polymer ?
#
loop_
_entity_poly.entity_id
_entity_poly.type
_entity_poly.pdbx_seq_one_letter_code
_entity_poly.pdbx_strand_id
1 'polypeptide(L)'
;MRPLNLLCITLLAACHLQLGAQATQVLTNTAPAAQRETNGASSPGSTSDLSAAPDTSSAADLPDDPGQELVPQAVPEPAPETRIPVEWEAKNQEWADDTVTLTGDVVVHYRDYVIRADSVTYNRATTELEADGHLQLTGGPNDVLINASHGDMRLNMHTARFYNVSGSQGVHAMGHTVVYSIPNPLLFSGRVLLETSEGNYRIVDGSITNCRLPHPDWRIIAHSIDLDDEKASTSNAFFEFLGIPIFYLPYLHHPANDTGRVSGLLTPVISNGSSIRGYTLGEQAYWAINRNMDMVVGAEYFSKRGWAPNGDFRYRGPGLDHLTARWNALLDRGVEEPVTVSTAHPTGYELVNQGGVDVTVLGRKDFTTQTRASGTMEYLSSYVYRLVFDDNYSQAISSQVASEVVLTHNHNGRIPSAWLDRFESFASTIDGDEVRLLRLPLVRYDVLDRPLGSGPLYWGLGSSIGYLNRSEPFFHSRNVGRVDFYPHLSMPLSAAGWSFLPEVALRETAYTISQTPRVTGPFATPVLSHSPLNRTDLEASIDIRPPALEKDYELPFWHRELRHVIEPELNYRHVGGIGTQAQDVLLFDTTDIASNVNEAGFSLTQRFYMRPTGEKSCVASGGDGGDGTNSSVDGADDAGETKTCPSAPREWATWEIAQEYFIDPNFGGALIPGRRNVFDATLDLMAPTFLTSARNIAPITSRIRFEAIDNLRIQWDLAYDTIAGQLAADNIFAGYSFGRTTLGIGHALLNAVDDLETNGATPAGHATFSTLKSQQIEPFLEIGKPGGNGLNLAVNGGYDFVLHEVQYGGAQAAYNWNCCGLSLGYRRFELGTVGSTSRDETQWLYSFTIANFGAVGDIRRSNSVFRDPNLPPAY
;
A
#
# COMPACT_ATOMS: atom_id res chain seq x y z
N MET A 1 -15.31 -23.54 27.61
CA MET A 1 -14.22 -22.59 27.87
C MET A 1 -12.87 -23.18 27.49
N ARG A 2 -12.70 -23.64 26.26
CA ARG A 2 -11.41 -24.17 25.76
C ARG A 2 -11.10 -23.94 24.26
N PRO A 3 -11.90 -23.22 23.45
CA PRO A 3 -11.48 -22.94 22.09
C PRO A 3 -10.72 -21.60 21.93
N LEU A 4 -10.80 -20.68 22.89
CA LEU A 4 -10.18 -19.36 22.74
C LEU A 4 -8.66 -19.38 22.97
N ASN A 5 -8.18 -20.27 23.84
CA ASN A 5 -6.72 -20.42 24.08
C ASN A 5 -5.98 -21.11 22.93
N LEU A 6 -6.69 -21.93 22.14
CA LEU A 6 -6.09 -22.59 20.97
C LEU A 6 -5.95 -21.61 19.80
N LEU A 7 -6.87 -20.63 19.68
CA LEU A 7 -6.82 -19.61 18.65
C LEU A 7 -5.67 -18.61 18.89
N CYS A 8 -5.41 -18.24 20.14
CA CYS A 8 -4.28 -17.37 20.48
C CYS A 8 -2.92 -18.08 20.33
N ILE A 9 -2.84 -19.35 20.60
CA ILE A 9 -1.59 -20.13 20.45
C ILE A 9 -1.33 -20.44 18.97
N THR A 10 -2.38 -20.71 18.18
CA THR A 10 -2.24 -20.88 16.73
C THR A 10 -1.95 -19.56 16.01
N LEU A 11 -2.46 -18.42 16.47
CA LEU A 11 -2.09 -17.10 15.94
C LEU A 11 -0.62 -16.73 16.25
N LEU A 12 -0.10 -17.12 17.40
CA LEU A 12 1.31 -16.93 17.75
C LEU A 12 2.25 -17.93 17.07
N ALA A 13 1.78 -19.14 16.75
CA ALA A 13 2.54 -20.15 16.02
C ALA A 13 2.43 -20.03 14.49
N ALA A 14 1.44 -19.28 14.00
CA ALA A 14 1.19 -19.07 12.57
C ALA A 14 1.75 -17.72 12.05
N CYS A 15 2.53 -16.99 12.84
CA CYS A 15 3.22 -15.78 12.40
C CYS A 15 4.42 -16.10 11.54
N HIS A 16 4.19 -16.29 10.22
CA HIS A 16 5.27 -16.43 9.22
C HIS A 16 4.83 -15.96 7.84
N LEU A 17 5.36 -15.23 7.13
CA LEU A 17 5.61 -14.10 6.46
C LEU A 17 6.08 -13.96 5.06
N GLN A 18 5.74 -13.03 4.27
CA GLN A 18 6.10 -12.79 2.88
C GLN A 18 7.03 -11.58 2.70
N LEU A 19 8.29 -11.82 2.37
CA LEU A 19 9.19 -10.78 1.82
C LEU A 19 10.32 -11.35 0.92
N GLY A 20 10.20 -12.59 0.47
CA GLY A 20 11.23 -13.19 -0.40
C GLY A 20 11.18 -12.75 -1.87
N ALA A 21 9.99 -12.60 -2.44
CA ALA A 21 9.84 -12.34 -3.88
C ALA A 21 9.91 -10.85 -4.26
N GLN A 22 9.52 -9.94 -3.35
CA GLN A 22 9.59 -8.51 -3.64
C GLN A 22 10.92 -7.85 -3.25
N ALA A 23 11.65 -8.41 -2.29
CA ALA A 23 12.95 -7.87 -1.89
C ALA A 23 14.03 -8.10 -2.96
N THR A 24 13.94 -9.18 -3.73
CA THR A 24 14.90 -9.44 -4.81
C THR A 24 14.68 -8.50 -6.00
N GLN A 25 13.46 -8.08 -6.27
CA GLN A 25 13.19 -7.07 -7.31
C GLN A 25 13.58 -5.65 -6.91
N VAL A 26 13.52 -5.31 -5.61
CA VAL A 26 13.91 -3.99 -5.11
C VAL A 26 15.42 -3.84 -5.01
N LEU A 27 16.16 -4.93 -4.79
CA LEU A 27 17.63 -4.88 -4.69
C LEU A 27 18.33 -4.81 -6.06
N THR A 28 17.66 -5.21 -7.15
CA THR A 28 18.22 -5.07 -8.51
C THR A 28 17.91 -3.73 -9.17
N ASN A 29 16.98 -2.93 -8.62
CA ASN A 29 16.53 -1.69 -9.25
C ASN A 29 16.92 -0.38 -8.54
N THR A 30 17.72 -0.42 -7.47
CA THR A 30 18.17 0.81 -6.80
C THR A 30 19.66 0.77 -6.48
N ALA A 31 20.47 1.10 -7.46
CA ALA A 31 21.73 1.76 -7.22
C ALA A 31 21.53 3.27 -7.42
N PRO A 32 21.38 4.08 -6.37
CA PRO A 32 21.44 5.51 -6.54
C PRO A 32 22.92 5.90 -6.67
N ALA A 33 23.26 6.54 -7.77
CA ALA A 33 24.52 7.24 -7.94
C ALA A 33 24.74 8.18 -6.74
N ALA A 34 25.74 7.88 -5.94
CA ALA A 34 26.19 8.75 -4.88
C ALA A 34 26.78 10.03 -5.48
N GLN A 35 26.07 11.13 -5.43
CA GLN A 35 26.66 12.45 -5.59
C GLN A 35 27.49 12.78 -4.36
N ARG A 36 28.76 12.87 -4.60
CA ARG A 36 29.78 13.28 -3.67
C ARG A 36 29.89 14.81 -3.71
N GLU A 37 29.37 15.50 -2.72
CA GLU A 37 29.76 16.89 -2.49
C GLU A 37 30.83 16.96 -1.40
N THR A 38 31.99 17.46 -1.82
CA THR A 38 33.09 17.92 -0.99
C THR A 38 32.86 19.33 -0.59
N ASN A 39 33.00 19.64 0.71
CA ASN A 39 33.58 20.85 1.25
C ASN A 39 33.54 20.76 2.79
N GLY A 40 34.60 20.85 3.51
CA GLY A 40 35.51 21.95 3.59
C GLY A 40 35.47 22.42 5.05
N ALA A 41 36.57 22.19 5.74
CA ALA A 41 36.86 22.44 7.15
C ALA A 41 36.50 23.84 7.69
N SER A 42 36.11 23.91 8.97
CA SER A 42 36.88 24.64 10.02
C SER A 42 36.09 24.65 11.34
N SER A 43 36.76 24.14 12.39
CA SER A 43 36.50 24.48 13.80
C SER A 43 37.18 25.84 14.11
N PRO A 44 37.05 26.49 15.29
CA PRO A 44 36.78 25.94 16.62
C PRO A 44 36.02 26.87 17.61
N GLY A 45 35.62 26.31 18.74
CA GLY A 45 35.81 27.08 19.99
C GLY A 45 34.64 27.27 20.93
N SER A 46 34.78 26.63 22.05
CA SER A 46 34.62 27.01 23.45
C SER A 46 33.25 26.85 24.13
N THR A 47 33.20 25.86 24.98
CA THR A 47 33.17 25.96 26.49
C THR A 47 31.95 26.58 27.13
N SER A 48 31.21 25.86 27.89
CA SER A 48 31.11 25.78 29.36
C SER A 48 29.74 25.25 29.77
N ASP A 49 29.68 24.19 30.42
CA ASP A 49 29.62 23.87 31.82
C ASP A 49 28.23 23.76 32.47
N LEU A 50 27.98 22.53 32.96
CA LEU A 50 27.47 22.14 34.27
C LEU A 50 25.97 22.43 34.54
N SER A 51 25.14 21.58 35.11
CA SER A 51 25.39 20.45 36.02
C SER A 51 24.06 19.71 36.30
N ALA A 52 24.16 18.40 36.35
CA ALA A 52 23.73 17.45 37.38
C ALA A 52 22.31 17.45 37.91
N ALA A 53 21.73 16.31 37.73
CA ALA A 53 20.69 15.70 38.59
C ALA A 53 21.30 15.26 39.91
N PRO A 54 20.49 14.97 40.94
CA PRO A 54 20.41 13.57 41.34
C PRO A 54 19.01 13.08 41.77
N ASP A 55 18.87 11.77 41.54
CA ASP A 55 17.90 10.88 42.23
C ASP A 55 18.09 10.92 43.75
N THR A 56 17.02 10.67 44.48
CA THR A 56 17.00 9.61 45.51
C THR A 56 15.61 9.37 46.08
N SER A 57 15.25 8.10 46.10
CA SER A 57 14.23 7.45 46.93
C SER A 57 14.67 7.46 48.41
N SER A 58 13.74 7.60 49.35
CA SER A 58 13.64 6.69 50.50
C SER A 58 12.49 7.11 51.42
N ALA A 59 11.72 6.13 51.83
CA ALA A 59 10.76 6.19 52.90
C ALA A 59 11.45 6.18 54.25
N ALA A 60 10.86 6.85 55.26
CA ALA A 60 10.58 6.32 56.60
C ALA A 60 10.37 7.44 57.62
N ASP A 61 9.38 7.15 58.47
CA ASP A 61 9.19 7.51 59.86
C ASP A 61 8.77 8.92 60.29
N LEU A 62 7.53 8.92 60.80
CA LEU A 62 6.96 9.90 61.75
C LEU A 62 7.72 9.92 63.05
N PRO A 63 7.74 11.07 63.77
CA PRO A 63 7.02 11.10 65.07
C PRO A 63 6.14 12.32 65.27
N ASP A 64 5.11 12.09 66.10
CA ASP A 64 4.18 13.03 66.72
C ASP A 64 4.89 14.11 67.51
N ASP A 65 4.41 15.36 67.39
CA ASP A 65 4.29 16.28 68.54
C ASP A 65 3.24 17.38 68.29
N PRO A 66 2.42 17.72 69.28
CA PRO A 66 1.23 18.52 69.06
C PRO A 66 1.44 20.00 69.33
N GLY A 67 0.72 20.85 68.61
CA GLY A 67 0.41 22.17 68.99
C GLY A 67 1.04 23.35 68.27
N GLN A 68 0.43 23.72 67.23
CA GLN A 68 0.44 25.12 66.77
C GLN A 68 -0.91 25.53 66.20
N GLU A 69 -1.44 26.55 66.81
CA GLU A 69 -2.69 27.27 66.59
C GLU A 69 -2.77 27.70 65.08
N LEU A 70 -3.79 27.21 64.33
CA LEU A 70 -4.08 27.62 62.98
C LEU A 70 -4.62 29.03 62.94
N VAL A 71 -3.77 29.95 62.48
CA VAL A 71 -4.25 31.27 62.04
C VAL A 71 -4.99 31.05 60.73
N PRO A 72 -6.22 31.51 60.52
CA PRO A 72 -6.91 31.38 59.24
C PRO A 72 -6.15 32.16 58.17
N GLN A 73 -5.57 31.46 57.20
CA GLN A 73 -5.12 32.12 55.98
C GLN A 73 -6.37 32.68 55.28
N ALA A 74 -6.33 33.95 54.99
CA ALA A 74 -7.31 34.64 54.18
C ALA A 74 -7.40 33.91 52.82
N VAL A 75 -8.59 33.46 52.47
CA VAL A 75 -8.89 32.96 51.12
C VAL A 75 -8.49 34.05 50.14
N PRO A 76 -7.60 33.81 49.18
CA PRO A 76 -7.31 34.79 48.15
C PRO A 76 -8.61 35.18 47.46
N GLU A 77 -8.91 36.45 47.48
CA GLU A 77 -9.99 37.05 46.70
C GLU A 77 -9.86 36.59 45.26
N PRO A 78 -10.92 36.04 44.59
CA PRO A 78 -10.83 35.62 43.22
C PRO A 78 -10.32 36.80 42.38
N ALA A 79 -9.27 36.54 41.60
CA ALA A 79 -8.73 37.56 40.71
C ALA A 79 -9.89 38.14 39.88
N PRO A 80 -9.93 39.47 39.64
CA PRO A 80 -11.01 40.08 38.89
C PRO A 80 -11.07 39.39 37.52
N GLU A 81 -12.21 38.79 37.20
CA GLU A 81 -12.47 38.21 35.88
C GLU A 81 -12.18 39.30 34.84
N THR A 82 -11.21 39.06 34.00
CA THR A 82 -10.85 39.95 32.89
C THR A 82 -12.06 39.98 31.97
N ARG A 83 -12.93 40.96 32.08
CA ARG A 83 -14.09 41.15 31.22
C ARG A 83 -13.56 41.36 29.81
N ILE A 84 -13.85 40.43 28.89
CA ILE A 84 -13.53 40.54 27.47
C ILE A 84 -14.38 41.68 26.94
N PRO A 85 -13.77 42.67 26.25
CA PRO A 85 -14.52 43.80 25.71
C PRO A 85 -15.44 43.30 24.59
N VAL A 86 -16.65 43.85 24.55
CA VAL A 86 -17.60 43.69 23.44
C VAL A 86 -17.47 44.98 22.63
N GLU A 87 -17.09 44.86 21.36
CA GLU A 87 -16.96 46.00 20.44
C GLU A 87 -18.12 45.99 19.44
N TRP A 88 -18.66 47.18 19.11
CA TRP A 88 -19.77 47.28 18.15
C TRP A 88 -19.72 48.49 17.26
N GLU A 89 -20.34 48.35 16.09
CA GLU A 89 -20.60 49.41 15.13
C GLU A 89 -22.12 49.45 14.84
N ALA A 90 -22.73 50.60 14.84
CA ALA A 90 -24.17 50.77 14.54
C ALA A 90 -24.46 52.21 14.07
N LYS A 91 -25.51 52.40 13.28
CA LYS A 91 -25.93 53.74 12.83
C LYS A 91 -26.49 54.57 13.99
N ASN A 92 -27.24 53.94 14.87
CA ASN A 92 -27.83 54.60 16.06
C ASN A 92 -27.59 53.74 17.32
N GLN A 93 -27.42 54.41 18.44
CA GLN A 93 -27.32 53.78 19.74
C GLN A 93 -28.12 54.56 20.82
N GLU A 94 -28.87 53.82 21.60
CA GLU A 94 -29.65 54.38 22.72
C GLU A 94 -29.29 53.69 24.01
N TRP A 95 -29.08 54.42 25.05
CA TRP A 95 -28.67 53.91 26.37
C TRP A 95 -29.82 54.06 27.41
N ALA A 96 -30.12 52.97 28.10
CA ALA A 96 -31.02 52.96 29.23
C ALA A 96 -30.35 52.10 30.34
N ASP A 97 -29.85 52.80 31.36
CA ASP A 97 -29.07 52.21 32.46
C ASP A 97 -27.89 51.34 31.95
N ASP A 98 -27.86 50.06 32.25
CA ASP A 98 -26.82 49.09 31.82
C ASP A 98 -27.11 48.47 30.43
N THR A 99 -28.16 48.89 29.76
CA THR A 99 -28.62 48.36 28.50
C THR A 99 -28.35 49.35 27.37
N VAL A 100 -27.71 48.88 26.29
CA VAL A 100 -27.60 49.63 25.06
C VAL A 100 -28.41 48.97 23.97
N THR A 101 -29.19 49.74 23.24
CA THR A 101 -29.91 49.32 22.05
C THR A 101 -29.26 49.94 20.82
N LEU A 102 -28.83 49.08 19.92
CA LEU A 102 -28.14 49.41 18.66
C LEU A 102 -29.08 49.14 17.49
N THR A 103 -29.17 50.08 16.52
CA THR A 103 -30.05 49.89 15.39
C THR A 103 -29.36 50.39 14.12
N GLY A 104 -29.62 49.62 13.02
CA GLY A 104 -29.18 49.95 11.65
C GLY A 104 -27.77 49.42 11.36
N ASP A 105 -27.71 48.34 10.58
CA ASP A 105 -26.50 47.65 10.16
C ASP A 105 -25.53 47.37 11.31
N VAL A 106 -26.07 46.75 12.37
CA VAL A 106 -25.31 46.50 13.61
C VAL A 106 -24.30 45.38 13.35
N VAL A 107 -23.02 45.62 13.75
CA VAL A 107 -21.96 44.62 13.80
C VAL A 107 -21.39 44.59 15.21
N VAL A 108 -21.38 43.41 15.85
CA VAL A 108 -20.84 43.21 17.21
C VAL A 108 -19.68 42.22 17.11
N HIS A 109 -18.52 42.57 17.66
CA HIS A 109 -17.36 41.70 17.78
C HIS A 109 -17.19 41.22 19.21
N TYR A 110 -17.14 39.90 19.37
CA TYR A 110 -16.88 39.29 20.68
C TYR A 110 -15.97 38.07 20.51
N ARG A 111 -14.73 38.14 20.97
CA ARG A 111 -13.67 37.14 20.69
C ARG A 111 -13.53 36.89 19.18
N ASP A 112 -13.61 35.62 18.77
CA ASP A 112 -13.51 35.19 17.35
C ASP A 112 -14.88 35.19 16.66
N TYR A 113 -15.95 35.71 17.30
CA TYR A 113 -17.29 35.76 16.72
C TYR A 113 -17.64 37.17 16.23
N VAL A 114 -18.29 37.20 15.09
CA VAL A 114 -18.87 38.42 14.51
C VAL A 114 -20.38 38.22 14.35
N ILE A 115 -21.16 39.09 14.99
CA ILE A 115 -22.63 39.10 14.99
C ILE A 115 -23.09 40.30 14.17
N ARG A 116 -23.94 40.06 13.16
CA ARG A 116 -24.59 41.11 12.36
C ARG A 116 -26.08 40.97 12.49
N ALA A 117 -26.79 42.10 12.69
CA ALA A 117 -28.27 42.15 12.78
C ALA A 117 -28.80 43.51 12.44
N ASP A 118 -30.12 43.62 12.20
CA ASP A 118 -30.78 44.90 12.03
C ASP A 118 -30.86 45.69 13.34
N SER A 119 -31.05 45.01 14.49
CA SER A 119 -31.12 45.59 15.83
C SER A 119 -30.47 44.65 16.83
N VAL A 120 -29.73 45.21 17.81
CA VAL A 120 -29.10 44.44 18.91
C VAL A 120 -29.34 45.22 20.21
N THR A 121 -29.85 44.51 21.22
CA THR A 121 -29.96 44.97 22.59
C THR A 121 -28.95 44.25 23.47
N TYR A 122 -28.02 44.96 24.10
CA TYR A 122 -26.96 44.37 24.93
C TYR A 122 -27.02 44.95 26.36
N ASN A 123 -27.15 44.04 27.34
CA ASN A 123 -27.09 44.36 28.74
C ASN A 123 -25.68 44.07 29.33
N ARG A 124 -24.98 45.11 29.76
CA ARG A 124 -23.62 45.04 30.29
C ARG A 124 -23.51 44.32 31.64
N ALA A 125 -24.58 44.37 32.47
CA ALA A 125 -24.58 43.75 33.78
C ALA A 125 -24.78 42.23 33.69
N THR A 126 -25.68 41.77 32.84
CA THR A 126 -25.99 40.33 32.66
C THR A 126 -25.21 39.68 31.50
N THR A 127 -24.57 40.48 30.66
CA THR A 127 -23.90 40.04 29.42
C THR A 127 -24.84 39.36 28.42
N GLU A 128 -26.12 39.68 28.53
CA GLU A 128 -27.17 39.21 27.64
C GLU A 128 -27.21 40.10 26.40
N LEU A 129 -27.29 39.46 25.23
CA LEU A 129 -27.40 40.08 23.93
C LEU A 129 -28.60 39.48 23.20
N GLU A 130 -29.55 40.33 22.82
CA GLU A 130 -30.69 39.98 21.97
C GLU A 130 -30.50 40.63 20.59
N ALA A 131 -30.60 39.84 19.53
CA ALA A 131 -30.41 40.31 18.17
C ALA A 131 -31.62 39.96 17.31
N ASP A 132 -32.13 40.95 16.57
CA ASP A 132 -33.32 40.85 15.76
C ASP A 132 -33.06 41.31 14.33
N GLY A 133 -33.67 40.58 13.39
CA GLY A 133 -33.63 40.88 11.95
C GLY A 133 -32.32 40.52 11.26
N HIS A 134 -32.39 39.71 10.22
CA HIS A 134 -31.28 39.26 9.38
C HIS A 134 -30.02 38.87 10.20
N LEU A 135 -30.27 38.26 11.35
CA LEU A 135 -29.17 37.85 12.24
C LEU A 135 -28.23 36.89 11.56
N GLN A 136 -26.95 37.24 11.54
CA GLN A 136 -25.87 36.40 11.07
C GLN A 136 -24.75 36.35 12.12
N LEU A 137 -24.39 35.15 12.55
CA LEU A 137 -23.23 34.91 13.43
C LEU A 137 -22.18 34.15 12.63
N THR A 138 -20.93 34.60 12.70
CA THR A 138 -19.79 33.96 12.01
C THR A 138 -18.59 33.83 12.94
N GLY A 139 -17.79 32.76 12.79
CA GLY A 139 -16.54 32.54 13.53
C GLY A 139 -16.60 31.37 14.51
N GLY A 140 -15.79 31.47 15.58
CA GLY A 140 -15.61 30.41 16.57
C GLY A 140 -14.69 29.26 16.12
N PRO A 141 -14.36 28.32 17.01
CA PRO A 141 -13.35 27.28 16.78
C PRO A 141 -13.69 26.33 15.62
N ASN A 142 -14.98 26.17 15.33
CA ASN A 142 -15.47 25.28 14.26
C ASN A 142 -15.89 26.02 12.98
N ASP A 143 -15.53 27.29 12.88
CA ASP A 143 -15.84 28.12 11.72
C ASP A 143 -17.32 28.04 11.32
N VAL A 144 -18.18 28.45 12.26
CA VAL A 144 -19.63 28.34 12.13
C VAL A 144 -20.19 29.59 11.43
N LEU A 145 -21.13 29.37 10.53
CA LEU A 145 -22.00 30.40 9.97
C LEU A 145 -23.45 30.09 10.37
N ILE A 146 -24.11 30.95 11.10
CA ILE A 146 -25.50 30.83 11.50
C ILE A 146 -26.27 32.04 10.96
N ASN A 147 -27.31 31.79 10.17
CA ASN A 147 -28.30 32.78 9.81
C ASN A 147 -29.60 32.47 10.55
N ALA A 148 -30.18 33.45 11.18
CA ALA A 148 -31.41 33.29 11.98
C ALA A 148 -32.33 34.50 11.84
N SER A 149 -33.60 34.33 12.21
CA SER A 149 -34.57 35.46 12.27
C SER A 149 -34.31 36.35 13.48
N HIS A 150 -33.97 35.76 14.62
CA HIS A 150 -33.60 36.43 15.88
C HIS A 150 -32.84 35.45 16.77
N GLY A 151 -32.17 35.98 17.80
CA GLY A 151 -31.44 35.14 18.76
C GLY A 151 -31.14 35.82 20.08
N ASP A 152 -31.16 35.03 21.15
CA ASP A 152 -30.80 35.41 22.51
C ASP A 152 -29.46 34.74 22.87
N MET A 153 -28.49 35.49 23.35
CA MET A 153 -27.15 35.00 23.66
C MET A 153 -26.70 35.49 25.07
N ARG A 154 -26.02 34.61 25.81
CA ARG A 154 -25.28 34.96 27.02
C ARG A 154 -23.78 34.80 26.75
N LEU A 155 -23.14 35.92 26.48
CA LEU A 155 -21.77 35.93 26.01
C LEU A 155 -20.76 35.32 26.98
N ASN A 156 -20.95 35.53 28.29
CA ASN A 156 -20.07 35.03 29.35
C ASN A 156 -20.23 33.52 29.61
N MET A 157 -21.37 32.93 29.24
CA MET A 157 -21.70 31.52 29.50
C MET A 157 -21.59 30.66 28.24
N HIS A 158 -21.30 31.24 27.06
CA HIS A 158 -21.33 30.55 25.77
C HIS A 158 -22.62 29.76 25.56
N THR A 159 -23.76 30.40 25.86
CA THR A 159 -25.08 29.82 25.64
C THR A 159 -25.89 30.77 24.78
N ALA A 160 -26.53 30.21 23.74
CA ALA A 160 -27.33 30.97 22.82
C ALA A 160 -28.55 30.18 22.34
N ARG A 161 -29.56 30.90 21.89
CA ARG A 161 -30.75 30.36 21.27
C ARG A 161 -31.04 31.17 20.00
N PHE A 162 -31.07 30.50 18.87
CA PHE A 162 -31.38 31.10 17.58
C PHE A 162 -32.65 30.50 17.00
N TYR A 163 -33.44 31.29 16.28
CA TYR A 163 -34.74 30.86 15.76
C TYR A 163 -34.76 30.93 14.23
N ASN A 164 -35.43 29.92 13.59
CA ASN A 164 -35.53 29.79 12.16
C ASN A 164 -34.17 29.79 11.48
N VAL A 165 -33.34 28.84 11.92
CA VAL A 165 -31.93 28.82 11.57
C VAL A 165 -31.63 28.10 10.28
N SER A 166 -30.64 28.59 9.56
CA SER A 166 -29.88 27.87 8.54
C SER A 166 -28.42 28.23 8.65
N GLY A 167 -27.55 27.25 8.45
CA GLY A 167 -26.13 27.51 8.66
C GLY A 167 -25.22 26.42 8.15
N SER A 168 -23.95 26.62 8.42
CA SER A 168 -22.89 25.67 8.08
C SER A 168 -21.82 25.65 9.17
N GLN A 169 -21.14 24.52 9.25
CA GLN A 169 -19.94 24.33 10.06
C GLN A 169 -18.82 23.91 9.11
N GLY A 170 -17.70 24.64 9.16
CA GLY A 170 -16.55 24.37 8.31
C GLY A 170 -16.71 24.73 6.85
N VAL A 171 -17.55 25.68 6.52
CA VAL A 171 -17.76 26.16 5.14
C VAL A 171 -17.71 27.68 5.10
N HIS A 172 -16.77 28.20 4.32
CA HIS A 172 -16.68 29.62 4.02
C HIS A 172 -17.07 29.91 2.57
N ALA A 173 -17.89 30.91 2.36
CA ALA A 173 -18.18 31.45 1.04
C ALA A 173 -17.39 32.75 0.83
N MET A 174 -16.38 32.72 -0.02
CA MET A 174 -15.66 33.91 -0.48
C MET A 174 -16.11 34.27 -1.90
N GLY A 175 -17.14 35.11 -1.98
CA GLY A 175 -17.74 35.49 -3.28
C GLY A 175 -18.34 34.28 -4.01
N HIS A 176 -17.78 33.93 -5.16
CA HIS A 176 -18.21 32.76 -5.94
C HIS A 176 -17.46 31.45 -5.56
N THR A 177 -16.48 31.53 -4.67
CA THR A 177 -15.66 30.39 -4.28
C THR A 177 -16.12 29.90 -2.90
N VAL A 178 -16.34 28.59 -2.77
CA VAL A 178 -16.62 27.93 -1.48
C VAL A 178 -15.32 27.31 -1.01
N VAL A 179 -14.88 27.70 0.17
CA VAL A 179 -13.70 27.16 0.85
C VAL A 179 -14.16 26.30 2.01
N TYR A 180 -13.65 25.08 2.11
CA TYR A 180 -13.91 24.19 3.21
C TYR A 180 -12.76 24.32 4.20
N SER A 181 -13.06 24.70 5.45
CA SER A 181 -12.10 24.84 6.54
C SER A 181 -11.94 23.55 7.34
N ILE A 182 -12.90 22.63 7.20
CA ILE A 182 -12.84 21.27 7.79
C ILE A 182 -13.13 20.22 6.71
N PRO A 183 -12.63 18.98 6.86
CA PRO A 183 -12.79 17.92 5.85
C PRO A 183 -14.23 17.43 5.68
N ASN A 184 -15.03 17.48 6.74
CA ASN A 184 -16.43 17.04 6.75
C ASN A 184 -17.39 18.21 7.02
N PRO A 185 -17.56 19.15 6.06
CA PRO A 185 -18.42 20.27 6.26
C PRO A 185 -19.89 19.83 6.39
N LEU A 186 -20.62 20.38 7.33
CA LEU A 186 -22.04 20.13 7.54
C LEU A 186 -22.84 21.43 7.31
N LEU A 187 -23.93 21.29 6.56
CA LEU A 187 -24.96 22.32 6.46
C LEU A 187 -26.17 21.88 7.26
N PHE A 188 -26.78 22.81 7.96
CA PHE A 188 -27.93 22.53 8.80
C PHE A 188 -29.05 23.55 8.63
N SER A 189 -30.26 23.12 8.94
CA SER A 189 -31.40 24.00 9.10
C SER A 189 -32.29 23.48 10.21
N GLY A 190 -33.01 24.37 10.88
CA GLY A 190 -33.87 23.98 11.99
C GLY A 190 -34.76 25.10 12.51
N ARG A 191 -35.75 24.71 13.29
CA ARG A 191 -36.66 25.69 13.95
C ARG A 191 -35.92 26.46 15.02
N VAL A 192 -35.10 25.77 15.84
CA VAL A 192 -34.32 26.37 16.92
C VAL A 192 -32.93 25.72 16.94
N LEU A 193 -31.89 26.54 17.10
CA LEU A 193 -30.55 26.13 17.43
C LEU A 193 -30.19 26.58 18.82
N LEU A 194 -29.78 25.66 19.66
CA LEU A 194 -29.33 25.94 21.05
C LEU A 194 -27.81 25.73 21.10
N GLU A 195 -27.07 26.73 21.51
CA GLU A 195 -25.68 26.57 21.93
C GLU A 195 -25.70 26.27 23.43
N THR A 196 -25.26 25.10 23.85
CA THR A 196 -25.27 24.63 25.25
C THR A 196 -23.96 24.90 25.97
N SER A 197 -22.87 24.98 25.20
CA SER A 197 -21.52 25.38 25.60
C SER A 197 -20.73 25.72 24.34
N GLU A 198 -19.56 26.32 24.48
CA GLU A 198 -18.70 26.68 23.35
C GLU A 198 -18.51 25.50 22.42
N GLY A 199 -18.91 25.65 21.14
CA GLY A 199 -18.78 24.62 20.09
C GLY A 199 -19.81 23.50 20.13
N ASN A 200 -20.70 23.43 21.14
CA ASN A 200 -21.73 22.39 21.26
C ASN A 200 -23.11 22.92 20.92
N TYR A 201 -23.70 22.42 19.88
CA TYR A 201 -24.99 22.88 19.37
C TYR A 201 -26.04 21.77 19.39
N ARG A 202 -27.31 22.16 19.68
CA ARG A 202 -28.47 21.30 19.51
C ARG A 202 -29.45 21.92 18.54
N ILE A 203 -29.75 21.26 17.45
CA ILE A 203 -30.75 21.66 16.46
C ILE A 203 -32.07 20.97 16.83
N VAL A 204 -33.14 21.74 16.96
CA VAL A 204 -34.49 21.22 17.27
C VAL A 204 -35.36 21.36 16.01
N ASP A 205 -36.07 20.28 15.67
CA ASP A 205 -36.90 20.15 14.46
C ASP A 205 -36.13 20.59 13.20
N GLY A 206 -35.04 19.90 12.95
CA GLY A 206 -34.12 20.31 11.91
C GLY A 206 -33.64 19.19 11.01
N SER A 207 -32.70 19.57 10.14
CA SER A 207 -32.02 18.67 9.22
C SER A 207 -30.56 19.00 9.08
N ILE A 208 -29.77 17.99 8.78
CA ILE A 208 -28.36 18.11 8.41
C ILE A 208 -28.11 17.48 7.03
N THR A 209 -27.16 18.04 6.28
CA THR A 209 -26.71 17.55 4.99
C THR A 209 -25.30 18.07 4.71
N ASN A 210 -24.58 17.46 3.77
CA ASN A 210 -23.39 18.06 3.17
C ASN A 210 -23.64 18.51 1.72
N CYS A 211 -24.88 18.41 1.25
CA CYS A 211 -25.29 18.94 -0.05
C CYS A 211 -25.57 20.43 0.01
N ARG A 212 -25.43 21.11 -1.12
CA ARG A 212 -25.72 22.53 -1.22
C ARG A 212 -27.19 22.84 -0.95
N LEU A 213 -27.45 23.80 -0.07
CA LEU A 213 -28.78 24.36 0.17
C LEU A 213 -29.16 25.35 -0.96
N PRO A 214 -30.46 25.60 -1.26
CA PRO A 214 -31.62 25.18 -0.47
C PRO A 214 -32.24 23.83 -0.86
N HIS A 215 -31.79 23.17 -1.93
CA HIS A 215 -32.32 21.90 -2.44
C HIS A 215 -31.30 20.80 -2.37
N PRO A 216 -31.04 20.23 -1.16
CA PRO A 216 -30.10 19.14 -1.02
C PRO A 216 -30.64 17.85 -1.64
N ASP A 217 -29.78 17.08 -2.30
CA ASP A 217 -30.16 15.76 -2.83
C ASP A 217 -30.50 14.77 -1.73
N TRP A 218 -29.82 14.89 -0.57
CA TRP A 218 -30.15 14.12 0.61
C TRP A 218 -30.08 14.97 1.87
N ARG A 219 -30.85 14.60 2.89
CA ARG A 219 -30.75 15.17 4.22
C ARG A 219 -31.23 14.17 5.28
N ILE A 220 -30.74 14.36 6.49
CA ILE A 220 -31.25 13.66 7.66
C ILE A 220 -32.14 14.63 8.43
N ILE A 221 -33.38 14.25 8.64
CA ILE A 221 -34.39 15.01 9.37
C ILE A 221 -34.60 14.37 10.73
N ALA A 222 -34.55 15.16 11.80
CA ALA A 222 -34.81 14.67 13.15
C ALA A 222 -35.40 15.76 14.03
N HIS A 223 -36.07 15.31 15.12
CA HIS A 223 -36.56 16.23 16.12
C HIS A 223 -35.43 16.91 16.92
N SER A 224 -34.33 16.19 17.17
CA SER A 224 -33.15 16.73 17.83
C SER A 224 -31.88 16.18 17.22
N ILE A 225 -30.94 17.09 16.88
CA ILE A 225 -29.61 16.72 16.37
C ILE A 225 -28.59 17.44 17.25
N ASP A 226 -27.73 16.70 17.91
CA ASP A 226 -26.62 17.21 18.71
C ASP A 226 -25.34 17.25 17.85
N LEU A 227 -24.73 18.40 17.77
CA LEU A 227 -23.46 18.65 17.10
C LEU A 227 -22.43 19.04 18.17
N ASP A 228 -21.38 18.27 18.28
CA ASP A 228 -20.20 18.59 19.08
C ASP A 228 -18.95 18.65 18.20
N ASP A 229 -17.79 18.96 18.76
CA ASP A 229 -16.53 19.11 18.04
C ASP A 229 -16.07 17.81 17.35
N GLU A 230 -16.53 16.65 17.83
CA GLU A 230 -16.10 15.36 17.32
C GLU A 230 -17.14 14.68 16.43
N LYS A 231 -18.43 14.90 16.70
CA LYS A 231 -19.51 14.14 16.04
C LYS A 231 -20.83 14.91 15.96
N ALA A 232 -21.61 14.52 14.96
CA ALA A 232 -23.05 14.80 14.89
C ALA A 232 -23.81 13.53 15.33
N SER A 233 -24.74 13.66 16.28
CA SER A 233 -25.53 12.54 16.75
C SER A 233 -27.01 12.86 16.80
N THR A 234 -27.84 11.86 16.50
CA THR A 234 -29.29 11.98 16.54
C THR A 234 -29.98 10.64 16.77
N SER A 235 -31.19 10.70 17.24
CA SER A 235 -32.08 9.55 17.39
C SER A 235 -33.43 9.82 16.73
N ASN A 236 -34.12 8.75 16.31
CA ASN A 236 -35.42 8.84 15.66
C ASN A 236 -35.39 9.74 14.41
N ALA A 237 -34.42 9.54 13.54
CA ALA A 237 -34.22 10.31 12.33
C ALA A 237 -34.79 9.62 11.09
N PHE A 238 -35.06 10.40 10.06
CA PHE A 238 -35.39 9.91 8.73
C PHE A 238 -34.32 10.35 7.75
N PHE A 239 -33.84 9.41 6.96
CA PHE A 239 -33.02 9.71 5.80
C PHE A 239 -33.95 10.02 4.63
N GLU A 240 -33.84 11.24 4.09
CA GLU A 240 -34.59 11.71 2.93
C GLU A 240 -33.65 11.83 1.71
N PHE A 241 -34.11 11.34 0.57
CA PHE A 241 -33.40 11.46 -0.68
C PHE A 241 -34.35 12.07 -1.73
N LEU A 242 -33.92 13.15 -2.39
CA LEU A 242 -34.72 13.92 -3.35
C LEU A 242 -36.12 14.31 -2.83
N GLY A 243 -36.23 14.63 -1.53
CA GLY A 243 -37.47 15.02 -0.89
C GLY A 243 -38.35 13.85 -0.43
N ILE A 244 -37.91 12.61 -0.60
CA ILE A 244 -38.67 11.42 -0.20
C ILE A 244 -37.96 10.74 0.98
N PRO A 245 -38.64 10.51 2.13
CA PRO A 245 -38.08 9.74 3.23
C PRO A 245 -37.98 8.26 2.82
N ILE A 246 -36.73 7.77 2.74
CA ILE A 246 -36.42 6.42 2.24
C ILE A 246 -36.41 5.41 3.38
N PHE A 247 -35.76 5.75 4.51
CA PHE A 247 -35.65 4.85 5.63
C PHE A 247 -35.54 5.59 6.97
N TYR A 248 -35.96 4.89 8.03
CA TYR A 248 -35.88 5.35 9.40
C TYR A 248 -34.58 4.91 10.05
N LEU A 249 -33.91 5.87 10.74
CA LEU A 249 -32.69 5.66 11.48
C LEU A 249 -32.99 5.80 12.98
N PRO A 250 -33.04 4.71 13.74
CA PRO A 250 -33.33 4.80 15.18
C PRO A 250 -32.23 5.55 15.93
N TYR A 251 -31.00 5.47 15.44
CA TYR A 251 -29.85 6.14 15.98
C TYR A 251 -28.81 6.37 14.90
N LEU A 252 -28.16 7.54 14.91
CA LEU A 252 -27.11 7.90 13.96
C LEU A 252 -25.99 8.65 14.69
N HIS A 253 -24.75 8.27 14.37
CA HIS A 253 -23.54 9.06 14.65
C HIS A 253 -22.77 9.31 13.37
N HIS A 254 -22.29 10.52 13.20
CA HIS A 254 -21.43 10.90 12.09
C HIS A 254 -20.26 11.72 12.62
N PRO A 255 -19.00 11.44 12.27
CA PRO A 255 -17.87 12.27 12.68
C PRO A 255 -18.00 13.67 12.06
N ALA A 256 -17.84 14.71 12.88
CA ALA A 256 -17.88 16.11 12.44
C ALA A 256 -16.51 16.63 12.00
N ASN A 257 -15.43 15.98 12.43
CA ASN A 257 -14.05 16.35 12.08
C ASN A 257 -13.23 15.14 11.63
N ASP A 258 -12.04 15.38 11.00
CA ASP A 258 -11.13 14.36 10.48
C ASP A 258 -10.44 13.54 11.58
N THR A 259 -10.40 14.03 12.81
CA THR A 259 -9.71 13.39 13.93
C THR A 259 -10.65 12.49 14.72
N GLY A 260 -11.95 12.65 14.57
CA GLY A 260 -12.99 11.90 15.26
C GLY A 260 -13.21 10.52 14.67
N ARG A 261 -12.59 9.48 15.26
CA ARG A 261 -12.91 8.08 14.95
C ARG A 261 -14.09 7.65 15.82
N VAL A 262 -15.26 7.50 15.24
CA VAL A 262 -16.48 7.10 15.96
C VAL A 262 -16.84 5.67 15.62
N SER A 263 -17.01 4.82 16.64
CA SER A 263 -17.49 3.44 16.47
C SER A 263 -18.94 3.43 16.01
N GLY A 264 -19.25 2.54 15.05
CA GLY A 264 -20.62 2.44 14.53
C GLY A 264 -20.75 1.38 13.44
N LEU A 265 -21.98 1.16 12.99
CA LEU A 265 -22.23 0.32 11.83
C LEU A 265 -21.81 1.06 10.56
N LEU A 266 -21.18 0.34 9.65
CA LEU A 266 -20.87 0.84 8.31
C LEU A 266 -22.11 0.69 7.42
N THR A 267 -22.04 1.28 6.23
CA THR A 267 -23.11 1.10 5.23
C THR A 267 -23.19 -0.37 4.80
N PRO A 268 -24.41 -0.95 4.75
CA PRO A 268 -24.58 -2.35 4.42
C PRO A 268 -24.15 -2.65 2.97
N VAL A 269 -23.58 -3.83 2.77
CA VAL A 269 -23.23 -4.36 1.46
C VAL A 269 -24.47 -5.08 0.92
N ILE A 270 -24.95 -4.64 -0.22
CA ILE A 270 -26.08 -5.28 -0.92
C ILE A 270 -25.68 -5.47 -2.38
N SER A 271 -25.64 -6.71 -2.85
CA SER A 271 -25.27 -7.04 -4.22
C SER A 271 -26.18 -8.13 -4.80
N ASN A 272 -26.42 -8.04 -6.08
CA ASN A 272 -27.21 -9.00 -6.82
C ASN A 272 -26.65 -9.15 -8.23
N GLY A 273 -26.11 -10.29 -8.57
CA GLY A 273 -25.65 -10.51 -9.93
C GLY A 273 -24.35 -11.31 -10.05
N SER A 274 -23.87 -11.89 -8.95
CA SER A 274 -22.80 -12.86 -9.02
C SER A 274 -23.32 -14.23 -9.40
N SER A 275 -22.72 -14.85 -10.43
CA SER A 275 -23.05 -16.22 -10.84
C SER A 275 -22.71 -17.24 -9.74
N ILE A 276 -21.64 -17.00 -8.98
CA ILE A 276 -21.13 -17.88 -7.95
C ILE A 276 -21.74 -17.56 -6.58
N ARG A 277 -21.75 -16.32 -6.15
CA ARG A 277 -22.21 -15.90 -4.80
C ARG A 277 -23.74 -15.78 -4.70
N GLY A 278 -24.40 -15.46 -5.81
CA GLY A 278 -25.83 -15.12 -5.83
C GLY A 278 -26.09 -13.73 -5.26
N TYR A 279 -27.18 -13.57 -4.48
CA TYR A 279 -27.43 -12.35 -3.71
C TYR A 279 -26.44 -12.27 -2.55
N THR A 280 -25.90 -11.09 -2.33
CA THR A 280 -25.05 -10.78 -1.17
C THR A 280 -25.73 -9.75 -0.31
N LEU A 281 -25.81 -10.03 0.99
CA LEU A 281 -26.23 -9.10 2.03
C LEU A 281 -25.19 -9.13 3.13
N GLY A 282 -24.58 -7.99 3.45
CA GLY A 282 -23.55 -7.92 4.46
C GLY A 282 -23.66 -6.68 5.34
N GLU A 283 -23.16 -6.80 6.56
CA GLU A 283 -23.05 -5.70 7.51
C GLU A 283 -21.68 -5.74 8.19
N GLN A 284 -21.12 -4.57 8.41
CA GLN A 284 -19.83 -4.40 9.07
C GLN A 284 -19.94 -3.34 10.16
N ALA A 285 -19.23 -3.56 11.26
CA ALA A 285 -19.08 -2.61 12.34
C ALA A 285 -17.64 -2.10 12.36
N TYR A 286 -17.50 -0.79 12.41
CA TYR A 286 -16.25 -0.12 12.73
C TYR A 286 -16.14 0.10 14.23
N TRP A 287 -15.03 -0.29 14.79
CA TRP A 287 -14.71 -0.12 16.20
C TRP A 287 -13.43 0.69 16.38
N ALA A 288 -13.58 1.96 16.82
CA ALA A 288 -12.48 2.80 17.26
C ALA A 288 -12.06 2.38 18.67
N ILE A 289 -11.10 1.48 18.79
CA ILE A 289 -10.65 0.93 20.09
C ILE A 289 -9.96 2.00 20.91
N ASN A 290 -9.05 2.76 20.28
CA ASN A 290 -8.38 3.92 20.86
C ASN A 290 -7.74 4.77 19.73
N ARG A 291 -6.96 5.81 20.10
CA ARG A 291 -6.32 6.71 19.11
C ARG A 291 -5.38 6.00 18.13
N ASN A 292 -4.84 4.86 18.54
CA ASN A 292 -3.82 4.15 17.79
C ASN A 292 -4.32 2.85 17.14
N MET A 293 -5.54 2.39 17.53
CA MET A 293 -6.09 1.10 17.09
C MET A 293 -7.53 1.26 16.64
N ASP A 294 -7.85 0.63 15.56
CA ASP A 294 -9.23 0.45 15.09
C ASP A 294 -9.42 -0.92 14.43
N MET A 295 -10.66 -1.32 14.29
CA MET A 295 -11.02 -2.58 13.68
C MET A 295 -12.34 -2.43 12.92
N VAL A 296 -12.41 -3.08 11.77
CA VAL A 296 -13.67 -3.37 11.08
C VAL A 296 -13.92 -4.87 11.22
N VAL A 297 -15.12 -5.24 11.61
CA VAL A 297 -15.54 -6.65 11.68
C VAL A 297 -16.95 -6.78 11.14
N GLY A 298 -17.18 -7.81 10.33
CA GLY A 298 -18.49 -8.04 9.73
C GLY A 298 -18.65 -9.40 9.13
N ALA A 299 -19.79 -9.59 8.48
CA ALA A 299 -20.07 -10.80 7.74
C ALA A 299 -20.99 -10.48 6.55
N GLU A 300 -20.78 -11.19 5.46
CA GLU A 300 -21.63 -11.20 4.29
C GLU A 300 -22.32 -12.55 4.19
N TYR A 301 -23.57 -12.54 3.74
CA TYR A 301 -24.31 -13.74 3.42
C TYR A 301 -24.44 -13.87 1.90
N PHE A 302 -23.84 -14.91 1.35
CA PHE A 302 -23.98 -15.30 -0.05
C PHE A 302 -25.11 -16.30 -0.21
N SER A 303 -26.16 -15.95 -0.92
CA SER A 303 -27.36 -16.78 -1.00
C SER A 303 -27.12 -18.19 -1.57
N LYS A 304 -26.13 -18.34 -2.46
CA LYS A 304 -25.72 -19.63 -3.03
C LYS A 304 -24.67 -20.36 -2.21
N ARG A 305 -23.91 -19.66 -1.33
CA ARG A 305 -22.68 -20.20 -0.73
C ARG A 305 -22.72 -20.29 0.80
N GLY A 306 -23.28 -19.30 1.48
CA GLY A 306 -23.36 -19.26 2.95
C GLY A 306 -22.77 -18.00 3.56
N TRP A 307 -22.23 -18.08 4.79
CA TRP A 307 -21.73 -16.95 5.53
C TRP A 307 -20.24 -16.71 5.27
N ALA A 308 -19.87 -15.46 4.99
CA ALA A 308 -18.52 -15.00 4.75
C ALA A 308 -18.11 -13.93 5.78
N PRO A 309 -17.59 -14.33 6.95
CA PRO A 309 -17.06 -13.39 7.93
C PRO A 309 -15.77 -12.72 7.40
N ASN A 310 -15.62 -11.42 7.66
CA ASN A 310 -14.47 -10.64 7.23
C ASN A 310 -14.09 -9.59 8.27
N GLY A 311 -12.90 -9.04 8.15
CA GLY A 311 -12.47 -7.95 9.00
C GLY A 311 -11.09 -7.39 8.66
N ASP A 312 -10.80 -6.24 9.28
CA ASP A 312 -9.56 -5.50 9.10
C ASP A 312 -9.20 -4.85 10.45
N PHE A 313 -8.08 -5.21 11.03
CA PHE A 313 -7.53 -4.61 12.24
C PHE A 313 -6.33 -3.74 11.89
N ARG A 314 -6.26 -2.54 12.43
CA ARG A 314 -5.16 -1.60 12.20
C ARG A 314 -4.64 -1.04 13.52
N TYR A 315 -3.33 -1.03 13.64
CA TYR A 315 -2.57 -0.37 14.69
C TYR A 315 -1.55 0.58 14.06
N ARG A 316 -1.42 1.78 14.61
CA ARG A 316 -0.39 2.77 14.27
C ARG A 316 0.27 3.25 15.56
N GLY A 317 1.52 2.89 15.73
CA GLY A 317 2.35 3.34 16.85
C GLY A 317 3.16 4.59 16.54
N PRO A 318 4.10 4.94 17.42
CA PRO A 318 5.02 6.05 17.17
C PRO A 318 5.91 5.78 15.94
N GLY A 319 6.23 6.82 15.21
CA GLY A 319 7.10 6.73 14.04
C GLY A 319 6.51 5.87 12.92
N LEU A 320 7.21 4.80 12.54
CA LEU A 320 6.79 3.88 11.47
C LEU A 320 6.16 2.58 12.00
N ASP A 321 5.96 2.47 13.31
CA ASP A 321 5.35 1.30 13.93
C ASP A 321 3.93 1.10 13.43
N HIS A 322 3.62 -0.09 12.92
CA HIS A 322 2.29 -0.44 12.48
C HIS A 322 2.04 -1.95 12.52
N LEU A 323 0.77 -2.30 12.63
CA LEU A 323 0.27 -3.64 12.40
C LEU A 323 -1.08 -3.55 11.70
N THR A 324 -1.22 -4.27 10.62
CA THR A 324 -2.49 -4.41 9.90
C THR A 324 -2.78 -5.89 9.74
N ALA A 325 -3.98 -6.33 10.12
CA ALA A 325 -4.42 -7.70 9.93
C ALA A 325 -5.75 -7.71 9.21
N ARG A 326 -5.82 -8.36 8.06
CA ARG A 326 -7.02 -8.54 7.25
C ARG A 326 -7.36 -10.01 7.18
N TRP A 327 -8.61 -10.34 7.29
CA TRP A 327 -9.09 -11.71 7.13
C TRP A 327 -10.41 -11.76 6.37
N ASN A 328 -10.53 -12.76 5.54
CA ASN A 328 -11.76 -13.12 4.85
C ASN A 328 -11.93 -14.64 4.98
N ALA A 329 -13.16 -15.08 5.16
CA ALA A 329 -13.46 -16.50 5.24
C ALA A 329 -14.81 -16.80 4.60
N LEU A 330 -15.04 -18.06 4.26
CA LEU A 330 -16.34 -18.53 3.78
C LEU A 330 -16.68 -19.87 4.42
N LEU A 331 -17.81 -19.90 5.11
CA LEU A 331 -18.47 -21.11 5.58
C LEU A 331 -19.40 -21.60 4.46
N ASP A 332 -18.77 -22.34 3.52
CA ASP A 332 -19.43 -22.73 2.28
C ASP A 332 -20.41 -23.90 2.48
N ARG A 333 -21.54 -23.83 1.80
CA ARG A 333 -22.53 -24.92 1.75
C ARG A 333 -22.20 -25.98 0.70
N GLY A 334 -21.20 -25.72 -0.15
CA GLY A 334 -20.83 -26.55 -1.28
C GLY A 334 -21.61 -26.25 -2.56
N VAL A 335 -21.07 -26.74 -3.64
CA VAL A 335 -21.65 -26.72 -4.98
C VAL A 335 -21.80 -28.16 -5.50
N GLU A 336 -22.91 -28.46 -6.16
CA GLU A 336 -23.07 -29.72 -6.83
C GLU A 336 -22.18 -29.78 -8.08
N GLU A 337 -21.18 -30.65 -8.07
CA GLU A 337 -20.31 -30.91 -9.23
C GLU A 337 -20.64 -32.25 -9.86
N PRO A 338 -20.74 -32.34 -11.21
CA PRO A 338 -20.95 -33.59 -11.88
C PRO A 338 -19.71 -34.50 -11.78
N VAL A 339 -19.91 -35.72 -11.30
CA VAL A 339 -18.86 -36.74 -11.21
C VAL A 339 -19.19 -37.94 -12.07
N THR A 340 -18.20 -38.54 -12.69
CA THR A 340 -18.35 -39.78 -13.46
C THR A 340 -18.42 -40.94 -12.48
N VAL A 341 -19.62 -41.51 -12.28
CA VAL A 341 -19.85 -42.58 -11.33
C VAL A 341 -19.56 -43.95 -11.94
N SER A 342 -19.80 -44.14 -13.24
CA SER A 342 -19.42 -45.34 -13.97
C SER A 342 -19.56 -45.14 -15.50
N THR A 343 -18.95 -46.00 -16.28
CA THR A 343 -19.10 -46.01 -17.74
C THR A 343 -20.52 -46.25 -18.23
N ALA A 344 -21.41 -46.82 -17.42
CA ALA A 344 -22.80 -47.08 -17.74
C ALA A 344 -23.76 -45.95 -17.30
N HIS A 345 -23.35 -45.17 -16.26
CA HIS A 345 -24.06 -43.97 -15.77
C HIS A 345 -23.01 -42.87 -15.50
N PRO A 346 -22.71 -42.10 -16.52
CA PRO A 346 -21.55 -41.21 -16.47
C PRO A 346 -21.74 -39.97 -15.59
N THR A 347 -22.94 -39.62 -15.15
CA THR A 347 -23.21 -38.38 -14.39
C THR A 347 -23.83 -38.66 -13.04
N GLY A 348 -23.06 -38.53 -11.97
CA GLY A 348 -23.53 -38.32 -10.62
C GLY A 348 -23.25 -36.87 -10.24
N TYR A 349 -23.71 -36.42 -9.06
CA TYR A 349 -23.41 -35.14 -8.50
C TYR A 349 -22.79 -35.31 -7.12
N GLU A 350 -21.74 -34.62 -6.86
CA GLU A 350 -21.09 -34.56 -5.54
C GLU A 350 -21.11 -33.11 -5.04
N LEU A 351 -21.35 -32.95 -3.72
CA LEU A 351 -21.33 -31.64 -3.10
C LEU A 351 -19.87 -31.26 -2.72
N VAL A 352 -19.26 -30.37 -3.48
CA VAL A 352 -17.88 -29.94 -3.28
C VAL A 352 -17.86 -28.64 -2.49
N ASN A 353 -17.17 -28.64 -1.35
CA ASN A 353 -16.95 -27.46 -0.54
C ASN A 353 -15.77 -26.66 -1.10
N GLN A 354 -15.99 -25.38 -1.42
CA GLN A 354 -14.98 -24.45 -1.94
C GLN A 354 -14.70 -23.31 -0.95
N GLY A 355 -15.16 -23.47 0.29
CA GLY A 355 -14.90 -22.51 1.37
C GLY A 355 -13.46 -22.50 1.83
N GLY A 356 -13.14 -21.52 2.64
CA GLY A 356 -11.78 -21.37 3.16
C GLY A 356 -11.59 -20.11 3.96
N VAL A 357 -10.34 -19.84 4.28
CA VAL A 357 -9.89 -18.67 5.03
C VAL A 357 -8.66 -18.10 4.35
N ASP A 358 -8.64 -16.79 4.17
CA ASP A 358 -7.48 -16.01 3.74
C ASP A 358 -7.20 -14.95 4.81
N VAL A 359 -5.97 -14.94 5.33
CA VAL A 359 -5.51 -13.99 6.36
C VAL A 359 -4.21 -13.36 5.92
N THR A 360 -4.16 -12.04 5.94
CA THR A 360 -2.93 -11.28 5.69
C THR A 360 -2.63 -10.39 6.88
N VAL A 361 -1.42 -10.47 7.42
CA VAL A 361 -0.93 -9.62 8.50
C VAL A 361 0.36 -8.94 8.06
N LEU A 362 0.41 -7.63 8.17
CA LEU A 362 1.57 -6.79 7.90
C LEU A 362 1.96 -6.05 9.17
N GLY A 363 3.24 -6.07 9.51
CA GLY A 363 3.69 -5.40 10.72
C GLY A 363 5.12 -4.91 10.68
N ARG A 364 5.37 -3.82 11.39
CA ARG A 364 6.68 -3.28 11.66
C ARG A 364 6.72 -2.71 13.07
N LYS A 365 7.80 -3.02 13.78
CA LYS A 365 8.12 -2.48 15.11
C LYS A 365 9.59 -2.09 15.16
N ASP A 366 9.85 -0.81 15.38
CA ASP A 366 11.18 -0.28 15.62
C ASP A 366 11.40 -0.24 17.15
N PHE A 367 12.21 -1.17 17.69
CA PHE A 367 12.53 -1.22 19.13
C PHE A 367 13.53 -0.16 19.51
N THR A 368 14.51 0.06 18.61
CA THR A 368 15.52 1.10 18.70
C THR A 368 15.85 1.60 17.30
N THR A 369 16.67 2.62 17.18
CA THR A 369 17.17 3.10 15.87
C THR A 369 17.98 2.03 15.11
N GLN A 370 18.45 1.00 15.81
CA GLN A 370 19.27 -0.09 15.26
C GLN A 370 18.55 -1.43 15.18
N THR A 371 17.45 -1.62 15.92
CA THR A 371 16.76 -2.91 16.03
C THR A 371 15.32 -2.79 15.55
N ARG A 372 14.97 -3.63 14.59
CA ARG A 372 13.66 -3.67 13.96
C ARG A 372 13.13 -5.08 13.83
N ALA A 373 11.87 -5.26 14.12
CA ALA A 373 11.11 -6.41 13.63
C ALA A 373 10.15 -5.95 12.54
N SER A 374 10.11 -6.68 11.45
CA SER A 374 9.14 -6.46 10.38
C SER A 374 8.71 -7.80 9.80
N GLY A 375 7.51 -7.80 9.26
CA GLY A 375 7.03 -9.02 8.64
C GLY A 375 5.68 -8.90 7.97
N THR A 376 5.45 -9.85 7.07
CA THR A 376 4.18 -10.12 6.42
C THR A 376 3.81 -11.57 6.69
N MET A 377 2.59 -11.83 7.11
CA MET A 377 2.03 -13.17 7.19
C MET A 377 0.87 -13.27 6.21
N GLU A 378 0.89 -14.29 5.39
CA GLU A 378 -0.23 -14.68 4.56
C GLU A 378 -0.55 -16.16 4.82
N TYR A 379 -1.81 -16.44 5.10
CA TYR A 379 -2.33 -17.79 5.30
C TYR A 379 -3.54 -18.01 4.40
N LEU A 380 -3.45 -19.01 3.56
CA LEU A 380 -4.53 -19.46 2.70
C LEU A 380 -4.83 -20.92 3.03
N SER A 381 -6.05 -21.20 3.42
CA SER A 381 -6.45 -22.56 3.77
C SER A 381 -6.75 -23.44 2.55
N SER A 382 -7.09 -22.83 1.41
CA SER A 382 -7.45 -23.52 0.18
C SER A 382 -7.20 -22.60 -1.03
N TYR A 383 -6.49 -23.09 -2.03
CA TYR A 383 -6.29 -22.36 -3.28
C TYR A 383 -7.58 -22.17 -4.06
N VAL A 384 -8.48 -23.18 -3.98
CA VAL A 384 -9.82 -23.08 -4.57
C VAL A 384 -10.59 -21.90 -4.01
N TYR A 385 -10.50 -21.65 -2.71
CA TYR A 385 -11.16 -20.52 -2.07
C TYR A 385 -10.70 -19.19 -2.68
N ARG A 386 -9.38 -18.98 -2.81
CA ARG A 386 -8.83 -17.76 -3.43
C ARG A 386 -9.28 -17.64 -4.88
N LEU A 387 -9.14 -18.70 -5.67
CA LEU A 387 -9.46 -18.72 -7.08
C LEU A 387 -10.92 -18.34 -7.35
N VAL A 388 -11.85 -18.76 -6.48
CA VAL A 388 -13.29 -18.57 -6.66
C VAL A 388 -13.79 -17.26 -6.06
N PHE A 389 -13.22 -16.82 -4.92
CA PHE A 389 -13.79 -15.73 -4.13
C PHE A 389 -12.95 -14.45 -4.07
N ASP A 390 -11.73 -14.45 -4.63
CA ASP A 390 -10.98 -13.20 -4.72
C ASP A 390 -11.63 -12.26 -5.76
N ASP A 391 -11.60 -10.97 -5.42
CA ASP A 391 -12.21 -9.94 -6.25
C ASP A 391 -11.24 -9.35 -7.29
N ASN A 392 -9.95 -9.68 -7.20
CA ASN A 392 -8.91 -9.27 -8.13
C ASN A 392 -8.42 -10.48 -8.92
N TYR A 393 -8.46 -10.40 -10.26
CA TYR A 393 -8.08 -11.52 -11.12
C TYR A 393 -6.63 -11.99 -10.89
N SER A 394 -5.67 -11.08 -10.85
CA SER A 394 -4.25 -11.44 -10.66
C SER A 394 -4.00 -12.05 -9.28
N GLN A 395 -4.73 -11.63 -8.25
CA GLN A 395 -4.66 -12.21 -6.92
C GLN A 395 -5.36 -13.58 -6.88
N ALA A 396 -6.50 -13.71 -7.54
CA ALA A 396 -7.24 -14.98 -7.63
C ALA A 396 -6.38 -16.10 -8.23
N ILE A 397 -5.64 -15.82 -9.32
CA ILE A 397 -4.77 -16.81 -9.97
C ILE A 397 -3.41 -17.01 -9.29
N SER A 398 -3.08 -16.23 -8.26
CA SER A 398 -1.81 -16.37 -7.54
C SER A 398 -1.79 -17.68 -6.73
N SER A 399 -0.98 -18.63 -7.19
CA SER A 399 -0.83 -19.94 -6.57
C SER A 399 0.21 -19.99 -5.46
N GLN A 400 0.84 -18.86 -5.13
CA GLN A 400 1.90 -18.79 -4.13
C GLN A 400 1.45 -18.01 -2.90
N VAL A 401 1.85 -18.52 -1.74
CA VAL A 401 1.66 -17.90 -0.43
C VAL A 401 2.99 -17.93 0.28
N ALA A 402 3.51 -16.80 0.59
CA ALA A 402 4.77 -16.77 1.30
C ALA A 402 4.68 -15.89 2.53
N SER A 403 5.31 -16.25 3.58
CA SER A 403 5.17 -15.73 4.93
C SER A 403 6.53 -15.55 5.62
N GLU A 404 6.91 -14.34 6.13
CA GLU A 404 8.25 -14.07 6.73
C GLU A 404 8.20 -13.10 7.93
N VAL A 405 8.85 -13.36 9.08
CA VAL A 405 9.17 -12.43 10.18
C VAL A 405 10.66 -12.30 10.31
N VAL A 406 11.12 -11.09 10.29
CA VAL A 406 12.52 -10.78 10.40
C VAL A 406 12.75 -9.86 11.60
N LEU A 407 13.63 -10.28 12.51
CA LEU A 407 14.20 -9.43 13.53
C LEU A 407 15.62 -9.08 13.10
N THR A 408 15.89 -7.80 12.86
CA THR A 408 17.19 -7.31 12.39
C THR A 408 17.78 -6.33 13.39
N HIS A 409 19.08 -6.49 13.68
CA HIS A 409 19.85 -5.52 14.42
C HIS A 409 21.03 -5.06 13.55
N ASN A 410 21.14 -3.75 13.28
CA ASN A 410 22.24 -3.19 12.51
C ASN A 410 23.10 -2.29 13.40
N HIS A 411 24.33 -2.73 13.66
CA HIS A 411 25.32 -1.94 14.39
C HIS A 411 26.60 -1.83 13.58
N ASN A 412 26.87 -0.65 13.04
CA ASN A 412 28.07 -0.40 12.25
C ASN A 412 28.30 -1.42 11.12
N GLY A 413 27.28 -1.76 10.34
CA GLY A 413 27.39 -2.69 9.24
C GLY A 413 27.55 -4.17 9.63
N ARG A 414 27.35 -4.51 10.89
CA ARG A 414 27.18 -5.88 11.37
C ARG A 414 25.70 -6.11 11.62
N ILE A 415 25.15 -7.10 10.95
CA ILE A 415 23.70 -7.29 10.86
C ILE A 415 23.32 -8.72 11.27
N PRO A 416 23.31 -9.02 12.59
CA PRO A 416 22.62 -10.21 13.05
C PRO A 416 21.12 -10.10 12.75
N SER A 417 20.54 -11.15 12.23
CA SER A 417 19.09 -11.23 11.97
C SER A 417 18.56 -12.64 12.26
N ALA A 418 17.32 -12.69 12.69
CA ALA A 418 16.61 -13.94 12.91
C ALA A 418 15.36 -13.94 12.02
N TRP A 419 15.19 -15.00 11.27
CA TRP A 419 14.17 -15.18 10.26
C TRP A 419 13.29 -16.37 10.60
N LEU A 420 12.01 -16.19 10.40
CA LEU A 420 11.02 -17.24 10.44
C LEU A 420 10.24 -17.11 9.13
N ASP A 421 10.29 -18.09 8.26
CA ASP A 421 9.55 -18.02 7.00
C ASP A 421 8.90 -19.33 6.60
N ARG A 422 7.83 -19.20 5.85
CA ARG A 422 7.05 -20.27 5.24
C ARG A 422 6.72 -19.84 3.81
N PHE A 423 7.07 -20.67 2.87
CA PHE A 423 6.66 -20.57 1.49
C PHE A 423 5.75 -21.76 1.14
N GLU A 424 4.69 -21.50 0.40
CA GLU A 424 3.76 -22.51 -0.05
C GLU A 424 3.36 -22.21 -1.50
N SER A 425 3.47 -23.22 -2.35
CA SER A 425 3.09 -23.15 -3.77
C SER A 425 2.09 -24.26 -4.06
N PHE A 426 0.90 -23.87 -4.51
CA PHE A 426 -0.16 -24.79 -4.90
C PHE A 426 0.05 -25.19 -6.36
N ALA A 427 0.37 -26.47 -6.59
CA ALA A 427 0.55 -26.99 -7.95
C ALA A 427 -0.79 -27.19 -8.66
N SER A 428 -1.86 -27.44 -7.91
CA SER A 428 -3.22 -27.60 -8.41
C SER A 428 -4.26 -27.17 -7.39
N THR A 429 -5.51 -27.38 -7.71
CA THR A 429 -6.65 -27.14 -6.80
C THR A 429 -7.00 -28.35 -5.91
N ILE A 430 -6.22 -29.41 -5.98
CA ILE A 430 -6.40 -30.60 -5.15
C ILE A 430 -5.75 -30.36 -3.80
N ASP A 431 -6.48 -30.61 -2.71
CA ASP A 431 -5.95 -30.48 -1.36
C ASP A 431 -4.77 -31.45 -1.18
N GLY A 432 -3.66 -30.93 -0.64
CA GLY A 432 -2.44 -31.69 -0.45
C GLY A 432 -1.49 -31.70 -1.66
N ASP A 433 -1.85 -31.04 -2.76
CA ASP A 433 -0.99 -30.89 -3.93
C ASP A 433 -0.21 -29.55 -3.86
N GLU A 434 0.32 -29.26 -2.67
CA GLU A 434 1.16 -28.09 -2.44
C GLU A 434 2.61 -28.46 -2.08
N VAL A 435 3.54 -27.63 -2.51
CA VAL A 435 4.92 -27.63 -2.03
C VAL A 435 5.03 -26.62 -0.91
N ARG A 436 5.40 -27.08 0.28
CA ARG A 436 5.59 -26.20 1.44
C ARG A 436 7.04 -26.25 1.91
N LEU A 437 7.64 -25.09 2.06
CA LEU A 437 8.97 -24.88 2.57
C LEU A 437 8.92 -24.10 3.88
N LEU A 438 9.63 -24.56 4.90
CA LEU A 438 9.71 -23.89 6.19
C LEU A 438 11.19 -23.68 6.55
N ARG A 439 11.54 -22.47 7.02
CA ARG A 439 12.83 -22.12 7.58
C ARG A 439 12.60 -21.60 9.01
N LEU A 440 12.81 -22.47 10.04
CA LEU A 440 12.34 -22.23 11.41
C LEU A 440 13.31 -22.71 12.48
N PRO A 441 14.05 -21.83 13.14
CA PRO A 441 14.44 -20.49 12.74
C PRO A 441 15.64 -20.53 11.78
N LEU A 442 15.83 -19.47 11.00
CA LEU A 442 17.06 -19.19 10.27
C LEU A 442 17.71 -17.95 10.90
N VAL A 443 18.91 -18.12 11.45
CA VAL A 443 19.70 -17.01 11.99
C VAL A 443 20.78 -16.66 10.98
N ARG A 444 20.88 -15.39 10.63
CA ARG A 444 21.91 -14.86 9.73
C ARG A 444 22.80 -13.87 10.47
N TYR A 445 24.04 -13.83 10.07
CA TYR A 445 25.01 -12.83 10.51
C TYR A 445 25.74 -12.32 9.29
N ASP A 446 25.40 -11.10 8.87
CA ASP A 446 25.99 -10.46 7.71
C ASP A 446 26.91 -9.32 8.18
N VAL A 447 28.06 -9.18 7.55
CA VAL A 447 28.98 -8.07 7.72
C VAL A 447 29.10 -7.39 6.36
N LEU A 448 28.66 -6.13 6.30
CA LEU A 448 28.85 -5.30 5.10
C LEU A 448 30.33 -5.06 4.86
N ASP A 449 30.69 -4.90 3.61
CA ASP A 449 32.08 -4.70 3.17
C ASP A 449 32.81 -3.66 4.01
N ARG A 450 33.92 -4.08 4.60
CA ARG A 450 34.78 -3.27 5.46
C ARG A 450 36.18 -3.18 4.89
N PRO A 451 36.81 -2.00 4.95
CA PRO A 451 38.20 -1.86 4.52
C PRO A 451 39.13 -2.77 5.33
N LEU A 452 39.96 -3.49 4.63
CA LEU A 452 41.05 -4.28 5.22
C LEU A 452 42.35 -3.47 5.21
N GLY A 453 42.60 -2.77 6.30
CA GLY A 453 43.72 -1.83 6.39
C GLY A 453 43.44 -0.49 5.70
N SER A 454 44.50 0.13 5.15
CA SER A 454 44.42 1.44 4.46
C SER A 454 44.35 1.34 2.92
N GLY A 455 44.30 0.11 2.39
CA GLY A 455 44.26 -0.15 0.95
C GLY A 455 42.84 -0.22 0.40
N PRO A 456 42.69 -0.47 -0.88
CA PRO A 456 41.40 -0.59 -1.54
C PRO A 456 40.70 -1.97 -1.33
N LEU A 457 41.25 -2.82 -0.48
CA LEU A 457 40.72 -4.15 -0.22
C LEU A 457 39.65 -4.09 0.87
N TYR A 458 38.52 -4.68 0.58
CA TYR A 458 37.39 -4.83 1.49
C TYR A 458 37.10 -6.30 1.76
N TRP A 459 36.54 -6.57 2.90
CA TRP A 459 36.05 -7.90 3.26
C TRP A 459 34.63 -7.83 3.77
N GLY A 460 33.84 -8.84 3.42
CA GLY A 460 32.50 -9.02 3.92
C GLY A 460 32.24 -10.47 4.28
N LEU A 461 31.15 -10.72 4.96
CA LEU A 461 30.73 -12.04 5.41
C LEU A 461 29.23 -12.16 5.31
N GLY A 462 28.76 -13.20 4.64
CA GLY A 462 27.41 -13.70 4.78
C GLY A 462 27.45 -15.06 5.49
N SER A 463 26.64 -15.25 6.50
CA SER A 463 26.56 -16.56 7.14
C SER A 463 25.16 -16.83 7.68
N SER A 464 24.75 -18.08 7.64
CA SER A 464 23.45 -18.48 8.17
C SER A 464 23.51 -19.85 8.84
N ILE A 465 22.64 -20.05 9.82
CA ILE A 465 22.40 -21.33 10.47
C ILE A 465 20.90 -21.49 10.71
N GLY A 466 20.34 -22.63 10.37
CA GLY A 466 18.92 -22.86 10.60
C GLY A 466 18.45 -24.27 10.33
N TYR A 467 17.17 -24.46 10.61
CA TYR A 467 16.46 -25.69 10.31
C TYR A 467 15.49 -25.48 9.19
N LEU A 468 15.52 -26.36 8.20
CA LEU A 468 14.75 -26.35 6.98
C LEU A 468 13.85 -27.56 6.91
N ASN A 469 12.64 -27.39 6.42
CA ASN A 469 11.70 -28.47 6.21
C ASN A 469 10.98 -28.29 4.87
N ARG A 470 10.81 -29.37 4.12
CA ARG A 470 10.11 -29.41 2.84
C ARG A 470 9.02 -30.47 2.87
N SER A 471 7.84 -30.12 2.47
CA SER A 471 6.70 -31.01 2.30
C SER A 471 6.16 -30.87 0.88
N GLU A 472 5.96 -31.98 0.20
CA GLU A 472 5.38 -32.08 -1.14
C GLU A 472 4.40 -33.26 -1.18
N PRO A 473 3.55 -33.39 -2.18
CA PRO A 473 2.75 -34.58 -2.38
C PRO A 473 3.66 -35.83 -2.35
N PHE A 474 3.35 -36.77 -1.49
CA PHE A 474 4.10 -38.03 -1.29
C PHE A 474 5.52 -37.91 -0.71
N PHE A 475 5.99 -36.71 -0.35
CA PHE A 475 7.30 -36.52 0.26
C PHE A 475 7.29 -35.50 1.38
N HIS A 476 7.82 -35.88 2.54
CA HIS A 476 8.00 -34.99 3.67
C HIS A 476 9.44 -35.12 4.16
N SER A 477 10.22 -34.05 4.07
CA SER A 477 11.56 -34.05 4.66
C SER A 477 11.45 -34.05 6.19
N ARG A 478 12.49 -34.58 6.86
CA ARG A 478 12.73 -34.24 8.26
C ARG A 478 13.32 -32.84 8.33
N ASN A 479 13.44 -32.30 9.54
CA ASN A 479 14.16 -31.04 9.73
C ASN A 479 15.63 -31.23 9.36
N VAL A 480 16.09 -30.48 8.36
CA VAL A 480 17.46 -30.46 7.87
C VAL A 480 18.14 -29.25 8.50
N GLY A 481 19.17 -29.49 9.30
CA GLY A 481 20.04 -28.42 9.76
C GLY A 481 20.97 -28.00 8.61
N ARG A 482 21.04 -26.71 8.33
CA ARG A 482 21.98 -26.12 7.38
C ARG A 482 22.82 -25.05 8.05
N VAL A 483 24.13 -25.07 7.78
CA VAL A 483 25.07 -23.99 8.11
C VAL A 483 25.69 -23.52 6.79
N ASP A 484 25.61 -22.24 6.50
CA ASP A 484 26.20 -21.61 5.31
C ASP A 484 27.15 -20.51 5.77
N PHE A 485 28.38 -20.53 5.24
CA PHE A 485 29.43 -19.59 5.55
C PHE A 485 30.02 -19.05 4.24
N TYR A 486 29.89 -17.73 4.02
CA TYR A 486 30.23 -17.08 2.78
C TYR A 486 31.05 -15.79 3.01
N PRO A 487 32.37 -15.92 3.34
CA PRO A 487 33.29 -14.80 3.36
C PRO A 487 33.67 -14.40 1.93
N HIS A 488 33.78 -13.08 1.69
CA HIS A 488 34.23 -12.55 0.43
C HIS A 488 35.22 -11.39 0.61
N LEU A 489 36.04 -11.19 -0.43
CA LEU A 489 36.96 -10.09 -0.56
C LEU A 489 36.66 -9.35 -1.85
N SER A 490 36.51 -8.05 -1.76
CA SER A 490 36.27 -7.16 -2.91
C SER A 490 37.32 -6.05 -2.95
N MET A 491 37.67 -5.62 -4.14
CA MET A 491 38.69 -4.57 -4.35
C MET A 491 38.24 -3.57 -5.40
N PRO A 492 37.46 -2.55 -5.02
CA PRO A 492 37.07 -1.49 -5.97
C PRO A 492 38.31 -0.68 -6.40
N LEU A 493 38.58 -0.70 -7.70
CA LEU A 493 39.66 0.04 -8.32
C LEU A 493 39.10 1.00 -9.37
N SER A 494 39.63 2.19 -9.42
CA SER A 494 39.28 3.17 -10.46
C SER A 494 40.52 3.86 -11.00
N ALA A 495 40.60 3.92 -12.35
CA ALA A 495 41.72 4.60 -13.04
C ALA A 495 41.23 5.12 -14.39
N ALA A 496 41.50 6.39 -14.68
CA ALA A 496 41.21 7.04 -15.97
C ALA A 496 39.73 6.86 -16.41
N GLY A 497 38.81 6.90 -15.47
CA GLY A 497 37.37 6.73 -15.72
C GLY A 497 36.90 5.28 -15.82
N TRP A 498 37.82 4.31 -15.81
CA TRP A 498 37.47 2.89 -15.68
C TRP A 498 37.19 2.52 -14.21
N SER A 499 36.22 1.66 -13.99
CA SER A 499 35.96 1.03 -12.70
C SER A 499 36.11 -0.48 -12.82
N PHE A 500 36.85 -1.08 -11.92
CA PHE A 500 37.04 -2.53 -11.81
C PHE A 500 36.66 -2.96 -10.41
N LEU A 501 35.79 -3.94 -10.31
CA LEU A 501 35.40 -4.52 -9.04
C LEU A 501 35.63 -6.05 -9.07
N PRO A 502 36.87 -6.51 -8.88
CA PRO A 502 37.10 -7.93 -8.64
C PRO A 502 36.63 -8.33 -7.24
N GLU A 503 36.00 -9.50 -7.19
CA GLU A 503 35.55 -10.14 -5.96
C GLU A 503 35.94 -11.61 -5.97
N VAL A 504 36.33 -12.14 -4.83
CA VAL A 504 36.59 -13.55 -4.60
C VAL A 504 35.90 -13.99 -3.32
N ALA A 505 35.15 -15.05 -3.37
CA ALA A 505 34.45 -15.61 -2.23
C ALA A 505 34.68 -17.12 -2.11
N LEU A 506 34.66 -17.60 -0.90
CA LEU A 506 34.61 -19.02 -0.55
C LEU A 506 33.25 -19.29 0.08
N ARG A 507 32.54 -20.30 -0.40
CA ARG A 507 31.32 -20.74 0.21
C ARG A 507 31.43 -22.14 0.75
N GLU A 508 31.00 -22.30 1.98
CA GLU A 508 30.98 -23.59 2.67
C GLU A 508 29.59 -23.82 3.23
N THR A 509 28.89 -24.83 2.72
CA THR A 509 27.52 -25.15 3.13
C THR A 509 27.48 -26.58 3.67
N ALA A 510 27.13 -26.73 4.93
CA ALA A 510 27.03 -28.04 5.60
C ALA A 510 25.56 -28.38 5.89
N TYR A 511 25.18 -29.60 5.61
CA TYR A 511 23.83 -30.16 5.81
C TYR A 511 23.87 -31.35 6.75
N THR A 512 22.90 -31.46 7.65
CA THR A 512 22.80 -32.61 8.56
C THR A 512 22.24 -33.86 7.90
N ILE A 513 21.54 -33.70 6.78
CA ILE A 513 20.87 -34.79 6.03
C ILE A 513 21.11 -34.53 4.55
N SER A 514 21.42 -35.58 3.82
CA SER A 514 21.50 -35.61 2.36
C SER A 514 20.37 -36.45 1.77
N GLN A 515 20.28 -36.50 0.45
CA GLN A 515 19.43 -37.46 -0.27
C GLN A 515 20.28 -38.31 -1.19
N THR A 516 19.80 -39.51 -1.53
CA THR A 516 20.37 -40.27 -2.64
C THR A 516 19.76 -39.74 -3.94
N PRO A 517 20.56 -39.65 -5.03
CA PRO A 517 20.05 -39.22 -6.32
C PRO A 517 18.77 -39.95 -6.69
N ARG A 518 17.81 -39.24 -7.28
CA ARG A 518 16.55 -39.84 -7.74
C ARG A 518 16.86 -40.97 -8.72
N VAL A 519 16.46 -42.16 -8.37
CA VAL A 519 16.45 -43.27 -9.32
C VAL A 519 15.36 -42.96 -10.36
N THR A 520 15.74 -42.92 -11.62
CA THR A 520 14.85 -42.54 -12.72
C THR A 520 13.55 -43.35 -12.73
N GLY A 521 12.42 -42.70 -12.48
CA GLY A 521 11.10 -43.24 -12.61
C GLY A 521 10.05 -42.19 -12.25
N PRO A 522 8.86 -42.24 -12.83
CA PRO A 522 7.85 -41.16 -12.69
C PRO A 522 7.31 -40.96 -11.27
N PHE A 523 7.62 -41.86 -10.34
CA PHE A 523 7.21 -41.77 -8.94
C PHE A 523 8.38 -41.93 -7.95
N ALA A 524 9.63 -41.70 -8.41
CA ALA A 524 10.78 -41.80 -7.55
C ALA A 524 10.83 -40.63 -6.57
N THR A 525 10.35 -40.85 -5.37
CA THR A 525 10.56 -39.92 -4.25
C THR A 525 12.02 -39.95 -3.82
N PRO A 526 12.64 -38.82 -3.46
CA PRO A 526 14.00 -38.80 -2.96
C PRO A 526 14.10 -39.64 -1.68
N VAL A 527 15.13 -40.50 -1.59
CA VAL A 527 15.39 -41.27 -0.38
C VAL A 527 16.33 -40.48 0.49
N LEU A 528 15.86 -40.14 1.71
CA LEU A 528 16.68 -39.43 2.68
C LEU A 528 17.82 -40.32 3.20
N SER A 529 19.03 -39.78 3.15
CA SER A 529 20.20 -40.32 3.78
C SER A 529 20.51 -39.58 5.07
N HIS A 530 20.76 -40.30 6.17
CA HIS A 530 21.15 -39.66 7.44
C HIS A 530 22.62 -39.27 7.46
N SER A 531 23.27 -39.24 6.31
CA SER A 531 24.67 -38.82 6.18
C SER A 531 24.75 -37.32 6.05
N PRO A 532 25.60 -36.64 6.82
CA PRO A 532 25.85 -35.22 6.63
C PRO A 532 26.54 -34.99 5.28
N LEU A 533 26.25 -33.86 4.67
CA LEU A 533 26.84 -33.43 3.41
C LEU A 533 27.52 -32.10 3.62
N ASN A 534 28.72 -31.97 3.07
CA ASN A 534 29.44 -30.71 3.03
C ASN A 534 29.72 -30.32 1.58
N ARG A 535 29.45 -29.08 1.23
CA ARG A 535 29.68 -28.53 -0.11
C ARG A 535 30.53 -27.28 0.00
N THR A 536 31.63 -27.27 -0.74
CA THR A 536 32.58 -26.16 -0.82
C THR A 536 32.60 -25.65 -2.24
N ASP A 537 32.44 -24.36 -2.45
CA ASP A 537 32.67 -23.75 -3.74
C ASP A 537 33.52 -22.49 -3.64
N LEU A 538 34.21 -22.16 -4.73
CA LEU A 538 34.98 -20.96 -4.92
C LEU A 538 34.30 -20.11 -5.97
N GLU A 539 33.96 -18.88 -5.57
CA GLU A 539 33.37 -17.90 -6.47
C GLU A 539 34.40 -16.82 -6.79
N ALA A 540 34.48 -16.41 -8.04
CA ALA A 540 35.29 -15.27 -8.47
C ALA A 540 34.49 -14.47 -9.50
N SER A 541 34.42 -13.18 -9.34
CA SER A 541 33.76 -12.28 -10.27
C SER A 541 34.58 -11.03 -10.51
N ILE A 542 34.34 -10.39 -11.62
CA ILE A 542 34.85 -9.06 -11.93
C ILE A 542 33.84 -8.26 -12.72
N ASP A 543 33.50 -7.09 -12.22
CA ASP A 543 32.72 -6.11 -12.96
C ASP A 543 33.65 -5.03 -13.50
N ILE A 544 33.56 -4.78 -14.79
CA ILE A 544 34.37 -3.80 -15.48
C ILE A 544 33.45 -2.78 -16.13
N ARG A 545 33.60 -1.53 -15.69
CA ARG A 545 32.83 -0.41 -16.25
C ARG A 545 33.79 0.56 -16.92
N PRO A 546 33.82 0.58 -18.25
CA PRO A 546 34.53 1.60 -19.02
C PRO A 546 33.97 3.00 -18.74
N PRO A 547 34.72 4.06 -19.08
CA PRO A 547 34.18 5.42 -19.00
C PRO A 547 32.87 5.56 -19.76
N ALA A 548 31.89 6.19 -19.15
CA ALA A 548 30.67 6.55 -19.85
C ALA A 548 30.97 7.54 -20.98
N LEU A 549 30.38 7.32 -22.15
CA LEU A 549 30.48 8.19 -23.30
C LEU A 549 29.28 9.14 -23.30
N GLU A 550 29.55 10.43 -23.34
CA GLU A 550 28.52 11.46 -23.32
C GLU A 550 28.61 12.36 -24.55
N LYS A 551 27.45 12.69 -25.13
CA LYS A 551 27.35 13.66 -26.21
C LYS A 551 26.06 14.45 -26.13
N ASP A 552 26.20 15.76 -26.23
CA ASP A 552 25.09 16.70 -26.32
C ASP A 552 24.72 17.00 -27.75
N TYR A 553 23.41 17.01 -28.03
CA TYR A 553 22.83 17.33 -29.33
C TYR A 553 21.82 18.46 -29.15
N GLU A 554 21.94 19.51 -29.95
CA GLU A 554 20.89 20.52 -30.08
C GLU A 554 19.80 20.02 -31.01
N LEU A 555 18.54 20.07 -30.55
CA LEU A 555 17.35 19.73 -31.33
C LEU A 555 16.54 21.00 -31.62
N PRO A 556 16.93 21.83 -32.62
CA PRO A 556 16.34 23.16 -32.86
C PRO A 556 14.85 23.08 -33.15
N PHE A 557 14.37 22.04 -33.82
CA PHE A 557 12.98 21.83 -34.17
C PHE A 557 12.06 21.65 -32.93
N TRP A 558 12.61 21.07 -31.86
CA TRP A 558 11.87 20.83 -30.61
C TRP A 558 12.21 21.83 -29.51
N HIS A 559 13.09 22.80 -29.78
CA HIS A 559 13.60 23.75 -28.78
C HIS A 559 14.12 23.00 -27.52
N ARG A 560 14.88 21.94 -27.73
CA ARG A 560 15.41 21.09 -26.67
C ARG A 560 16.87 20.73 -26.94
N GLU A 561 17.57 20.43 -25.88
CA GLU A 561 18.91 19.84 -25.89
C GLU A 561 18.79 18.40 -25.40
N LEU A 562 19.37 17.47 -26.15
CA LEU A 562 19.40 16.03 -25.85
C LEU A 562 20.82 15.65 -25.45
N ARG A 563 20.96 15.09 -24.26
CA ARG A 563 22.20 14.45 -23.79
C ARG A 563 22.05 12.95 -23.93
N HIS A 564 22.92 12.33 -24.71
CA HIS A 564 23.02 10.90 -24.88
C HIS A 564 24.23 10.39 -24.10
N VAL A 565 23.99 9.48 -23.15
CA VAL A 565 25.00 8.82 -22.32
C VAL A 565 24.99 7.34 -22.65
N ILE A 566 26.16 6.76 -22.91
CA ILE A 566 26.37 5.34 -23.17
C ILE A 566 27.22 4.78 -22.04
N GLU A 567 26.69 3.83 -21.32
CA GLU A 567 27.30 3.17 -20.16
C GLU A 567 27.54 1.69 -20.49
N PRO A 568 28.72 1.31 -20.96
CA PRO A 568 29.08 -0.10 -21.17
C PRO A 568 29.48 -0.75 -19.85
N GLU A 569 29.12 -2.02 -19.69
CA GLU A 569 29.50 -2.86 -18.56
C GLU A 569 29.88 -4.26 -19.07
N LEU A 570 30.95 -4.81 -18.54
CA LEU A 570 31.41 -6.18 -18.80
C LEU A 570 31.49 -6.88 -17.44
N ASN A 571 30.94 -8.06 -17.37
CA ASN A 571 31.01 -8.90 -16.19
C ASN A 571 31.58 -10.28 -16.54
N TYR A 572 32.31 -10.85 -15.61
CA TYR A 572 32.73 -12.24 -15.65
C TYR A 572 32.47 -12.87 -14.28
N ARG A 573 31.93 -14.08 -14.29
CA ARG A 573 31.65 -14.84 -13.09
C ARG A 573 32.10 -16.31 -13.28
N HIS A 574 32.77 -16.79 -12.26
CA HIS A 574 33.18 -18.18 -12.14
C HIS A 574 32.75 -18.72 -10.78
N VAL A 575 32.05 -19.83 -10.77
CA VAL A 575 31.73 -20.64 -9.60
C VAL A 575 32.18 -22.05 -9.86
N GLY A 576 32.99 -22.61 -8.99
CA GLY A 576 33.52 -23.95 -9.16
C GLY A 576 33.63 -24.72 -7.86
N GLY A 577 33.54 -26.05 -7.93
CA GLY A 577 33.62 -26.96 -6.78
C GLY A 577 32.33 -27.70 -6.46
N ILE A 578 31.18 -27.30 -6.99
CA ILE A 578 29.87 -27.89 -6.67
C ILE A 578 29.73 -29.31 -7.25
N GLY A 579 30.11 -29.52 -8.49
CA GLY A 579 30.14 -30.85 -9.13
C GLY A 579 28.78 -31.58 -9.05
N THR A 580 28.81 -32.89 -8.85
CA THR A 580 27.61 -33.75 -8.80
C THR A 580 26.83 -33.66 -7.51
N GLN A 581 27.33 -32.97 -6.47
CA GLN A 581 26.71 -32.91 -5.12
C GLN A 581 25.36 -32.18 -5.14
N ALA A 582 25.02 -31.40 -6.16
CA ALA A 582 23.70 -30.78 -6.28
C ALA A 582 22.54 -31.80 -6.25
N GLN A 583 22.76 -33.02 -6.71
CA GLN A 583 21.75 -34.09 -6.69
C GLN A 583 21.57 -34.72 -5.31
N ASP A 584 22.58 -34.57 -4.44
CA ASP A 584 22.57 -35.13 -3.07
C ASP A 584 21.99 -34.16 -2.04
N VAL A 585 21.71 -32.90 -2.44
CA VAL A 585 21.14 -31.83 -1.60
C VAL A 585 19.64 -31.80 -1.73
N LEU A 586 18.93 -31.68 -0.62
CA LEU A 586 17.50 -31.30 -0.65
C LEU A 586 17.40 -29.80 -0.95
N LEU A 587 16.53 -29.46 -1.89
CA LEU A 587 16.38 -28.10 -2.39
C LEU A 587 15.35 -27.32 -1.56
N PHE A 588 15.77 -26.23 -0.92
CA PHE A 588 14.91 -25.35 -0.12
C PHE A 588 14.91 -23.91 -0.64
N ASP A 589 16.06 -23.43 -1.14
CA ASP A 589 16.20 -22.07 -1.65
C ASP A 589 17.37 -21.97 -2.66
N THR A 590 17.67 -20.74 -3.07
CA THR A 590 18.74 -20.44 -4.03
C THR A 590 20.12 -20.91 -3.59
N THR A 591 20.39 -21.03 -2.28
CA THR A 591 21.66 -21.56 -1.76
C THR A 591 21.85 -23.02 -2.19
N ASP A 592 20.78 -23.80 -2.15
CA ASP A 592 20.85 -25.25 -2.36
C ASP A 592 20.97 -25.61 -3.85
N ILE A 593 20.37 -24.81 -4.74
CA ILE A 593 20.37 -25.06 -6.18
C ILE A 593 21.64 -24.58 -6.92
N ALA A 594 22.65 -24.06 -6.18
CA ALA A 594 23.87 -23.59 -6.79
C ALA A 594 24.51 -24.66 -7.70
N SER A 595 25.02 -24.26 -8.85
CA SER A 595 25.76 -25.08 -9.81
C SER A 595 27.02 -24.34 -10.23
N ASN A 596 28.00 -25.08 -10.80
CA ASN A 596 29.18 -24.44 -11.38
C ASN A 596 28.76 -23.48 -12.48
N VAL A 597 29.36 -22.32 -12.49
CA VAL A 597 29.10 -21.25 -13.47
C VAL A 597 30.44 -20.80 -14.02
N ASN A 598 30.51 -20.59 -15.32
CA ASN A 598 31.66 -19.96 -15.96
C ASN A 598 31.11 -19.15 -17.15
N GLU A 599 30.92 -17.88 -16.91
CA GLU A 599 30.19 -16.98 -17.81
C GLU A 599 30.82 -15.61 -17.91
N ALA A 600 30.64 -15.00 -19.05
CA ALA A 600 30.98 -13.61 -19.29
C ALA A 600 29.80 -12.92 -19.94
N GLY A 601 29.48 -11.74 -19.45
CA GLY A 601 28.36 -10.94 -19.95
C GLY A 601 28.81 -9.56 -20.36
N PHE A 602 27.98 -8.93 -21.16
CA PHE A 602 28.06 -7.50 -21.38
C PHE A 602 26.69 -6.87 -21.31
N SER A 603 26.65 -5.64 -20.83
CA SER A 603 25.50 -4.78 -20.96
C SER A 603 25.90 -3.42 -21.53
N LEU A 604 25.01 -2.84 -22.31
CA LEU A 604 25.15 -1.51 -22.88
C LEU A 604 23.89 -0.73 -22.56
N THR A 605 23.99 0.16 -21.59
CA THR A 605 22.89 1.05 -21.21
C THR A 605 23.04 2.39 -21.89
N GLN A 606 22.05 2.79 -22.63
CA GLN A 606 21.96 4.10 -23.28
C GLN A 606 20.88 4.91 -22.61
N ARG A 607 21.28 6.09 -22.09
CA ARG A 607 20.37 7.03 -21.43
C ARG A 607 20.26 8.30 -22.24
N PHE A 608 19.05 8.76 -22.42
CA PHE A 608 18.72 9.96 -23.15
C PHE A 608 18.08 10.97 -22.18
N TYR A 609 18.79 12.04 -21.88
CA TYR A 609 18.30 13.15 -21.06
C TYR A 609 17.91 14.32 -21.93
N MET A 610 16.78 14.93 -21.63
CA MET A 610 16.29 16.07 -22.39
C MET A 610 16.01 17.25 -21.47
N ARG A 611 16.43 18.44 -21.90
CA ARG A 611 16.05 19.70 -21.25
C ARG A 611 15.52 20.69 -22.28
N PRO A 612 14.55 21.54 -21.93
CA PRO A 612 14.10 22.63 -22.80
C PRO A 612 15.22 23.67 -22.99
N THR A 613 15.44 24.13 -24.22
CA THR A 613 16.26 25.30 -24.51
C THR A 613 15.41 26.55 -24.29
N GLY A 614 15.19 26.96 -23.05
CA GLY A 614 14.44 28.18 -22.73
C GLY A 614 14.65 28.56 -21.27
N GLU A 615 14.92 29.84 -21.08
CA GLU A 615 15.08 30.36 -19.74
C GLU A 615 13.70 30.53 -19.09
N LYS A 616 13.42 29.73 -18.05
CA LYS A 616 12.33 30.04 -17.14
C LYS A 616 12.90 30.93 -16.03
N SER A 617 12.30 32.11 -15.86
CA SER A 617 12.58 32.93 -14.70
C SER A 617 12.19 32.17 -13.44
N CYS A 618 13.14 31.81 -12.62
CA CYS A 618 12.91 31.26 -11.30
C CYS A 618 13.15 32.36 -10.26
N VAL A 619 12.13 32.58 -9.46
CA VAL A 619 12.30 33.30 -8.20
C VAL A 619 13.16 32.38 -7.32
N ALA A 620 14.34 32.85 -6.94
CA ALA A 620 15.17 32.14 -5.98
C ALA A 620 14.39 32.04 -4.67
N SER A 621 13.80 30.89 -4.42
CA SER A 621 13.28 30.56 -3.10
C SER A 621 14.53 30.37 -2.23
N GLY A 622 14.89 31.41 -1.47
CA GLY A 622 15.95 31.32 -0.50
C GLY A 622 15.61 30.22 0.50
N GLY A 623 16.35 29.12 0.38
CA GLY A 623 16.29 28.08 1.39
C GLY A 623 16.94 28.60 2.65
N ASP A 624 16.17 28.83 3.67
CA ASP A 624 16.62 28.56 5.03
C ASP A 624 15.40 28.23 5.88
N GLY A 625 15.51 27.17 6.66
CA GLY A 625 14.46 26.70 7.54
C GLY A 625 14.26 27.71 8.68
N GLY A 626 13.02 28.13 8.87
CA GLY A 626 12.63 28.98 10.00
C GLY A 626 11.19 29.39 9.89
N ASP A 627 10.41 28.79 10.72
CA ASP A 627 9.21 29.24 11.41
C ASP A 627 8.33 30.31 10.72
N GLY A 628 7.08 29.91 10.49
CA GLY A 628 6.05 30.75 9.89
C GLY A 628 5.67 31.94 10.75
N THR A 629 5.81 33.13 10.18
CA THR A 629 4.97 34.27 10.51
C THR A 629 4.74 35.07 9.23
N ASN A 630 3.48 35.16 8.85
CA ASN A 630 2.97 36.10 7.85
C ASN A 630 3.33 37.53 8.25
N SER A 631 4.01 38.23 7.40
CA SER A 631 3.93 39.68 7.38
C SER A 631 3.84 40.16 5.93
N SER A 632 2.65 40.63 5.56
CA SER A 632 2.41 41.48 4.42
C SER A 632 3.13 42.81 4.63
N VAL A 633 4.06 43.13 3.72
CA VAL A 633 4.53 44.50 3.59
C VAL A 633 4.37 44.91 2.11
N ASP A 634 3.44 45.82 1.89
CA ASP A 634 3.39 46.67 0.70
C ASP A 634 4.68 47.48 0.61
N GLY A 635 5.35 47.42 -0.51
CA GLY A 635 6.50 48.29 -0.81
C GLY A 635 6.97 48.06 -2.25
N ALA A 636 6.64 48.97 -3.10
CA ALA A 636 7.03 49.03 -4.49
C ALA A 636 8.57 49.22 -4.67
N ASP A 637 9.04 48.71 -5.82
CA ASP A 637 10.28 49.08 -6.51
C ASP A 637 11.61 48.61 -5.90
N ASP A 638 11.93 47.32 -6.19
CA ASP A 638 13.31 47.03 -6.58
C ASP A 638 13.28 45.93 -7.66
N ALA A 639 13.67 46.24 -8.87
CA ALA A 639 13.80 45.33 -9.98
C ALA A 639 14.99 44.38 -9.69
N GLY A 640 14.72 43.37 -8.85
CA GLY A 640 15.65 42.29 -8.58
C GLY A 640 15.92 41.50 -9.86
N GLU A 641 17.16 41.37 -10.26
CA GLU A 641 17.61 40.50 -11.36
C GLU A 641 16.96 39.14 -11.27
N THR A 642 16.04 38.87 -12.16
CA THR A 642 15.42 37.53 -12.35
C THR A 642 16.53 36.59 -12.80
N LYS A 643 17.07 35.80 -11.87
CA LYS A 643 17.99 34.73 -12.22
C LYS A 643 17.23 33.66 -13.01
N THR A 644 17.62 33.49 -14.25
CA THR A 644 17.16 32.40 -15.11
C THR A 644 17.77 31.09 -14.65
N CYS A 645 16.96 30.15 -14.18
CA CYS A 645 17.42 28.80 -13.86
C CYS A 645 17.18 27.90 -15.07
N PRO A 646 18.17 27.15 -15.55
CA PRO A 646 17.94 26.10 -16.51
C PRO A 646 17.04 25.04 -15.88
N SER A 647 15.98 24.61 -16.56
CA SER A 647 15.16 23.50 -16.08
C SER A 647 16.05 22.25 -15.99
N ALA A 648 15.92 21.50 -14.90
CA ALA A 648 16.71 20.29 -14.70
C ALA A 648 16.53 19.31 -15.87
N PRO A 649 17.58 18.67 -16.36
CA PRO A 649 17.46 17.62 -17.38
C PRO A 649 16.64 16.46 -16.83
N ARG A 650 15.69 15.98 -17.63
CA ARG A 650 14.86 14.81 -17.31
C ARG A 650 15.30 13.63 -18.17
N GLU A 651 15.38 12.46 -17.57
CA GLU A 651 15.56 11.22 -18.32
C GLU A 651 14.34 10.97 -19.20
N TRP A 652 14.58 10.81 -20.50
CA TRP A 652 13.57 10.74 -21.53
C TRP A 652 13.38 9.32 -22.04
N ALA A 653 14.51 8.62 -22.19
CA ALA A 653 14.50 7.21 -22.53
C ALA A 653 15.75 6.51 -21.96
N THR A 654 15.58 5.26 -21.63
CA THR A 654 16.67 4.33 -21.33
C THR A 654 16.53 3.12 -22.22
N TRP A 655 17.64 2.70 -22.82
CA TRP A 655 17.71 1.48 -23.61
C TRP A 655 18.91 0.66 -23.14
N GLU A 656 18.64 -0.50 -22.59
CA GLU A 656 19.63 -1.49 -22.15
C GLU A 656 19.60 -2.69 -23.09
N ILE A 657 20.77 -3.13 -23.53
CA ILE A 657 20.97 -4.36 -24.28
C ILE A 657 21.99 -5.18 -23.52
N ALA A 658 21.68 -6.45 -23.24
CA ALA A 658 22.58 -7.34 -22.52
C ALA A 658 22.59 -8.73 -23.14
N GLN A 659 23.72 -9.43 -23.01
CA GLN A 659 23.88 -10.81 -23.42
C GLN A 659 24.96 -11.50 -22.59
N GLU A 660 24.76 -12.78 -22.31
CA GLU A 660 25.71 -13.64 -21.61
C GLU A 660 26.27 -14.69 -22.54
N TYR A 661 27.56 -15.01 -22.33
CA TYR A 661 28.29 -16.09 -22.97
C TYR A 661 28.71 -17.11 -21.91
N PHE A 662 28.25 -18.35 -22.07
CA PHE A 662 28.57 -19.46 -21.19
C PHE A 662 29.81 -20.18 -21.70
N ILE A 663 30.91 -20.03 -20.96
CA ILE A 663 32.16 -20.72 -21.28
C ILE A 663 31.99 -22.22 -20.99
N ASP A 664 31.28 -22.58 -19.93
CA ASP A 664 30.82 -23.94 -19.66
C ASP A 664 29.30 -24.03 -19.81
N PRO A 665 28.79 -24.50 -20.92
CA PRO A 665 27.36 -24.57 -21.18
C PRO A 665 26.65 -25.71 -20.45
N ASN A 666 27.38 -26.57 -19.73
CA ASN A 666 26.79 -27.73 -19.03
C ASN A 666 26.46 -27.45 -17.58
N PHE A 667 26.93 -26.34 -17.00
CA PHE A 667 26.70 -25.96 -15.62
C PHE A 667 26.89 -27.16 -14.65
N GLY A 668 28.14 -27.54 -14.36
CA GLY A 668 28.46 -28.67 -13.51
C GLY A 668 27.64 -28.63 -12.20
N GLY A 669 26.97 -29.76 -11.90
CA GLY A 669 25.97 -29.80 -10.81
C GLY A 669 24.57 -29.32 -11.21
N ALA A 670 24.32 -29.03 -12.47
CA ALA A 670 22.97 -28.80 -12.96
C ALA A 670 22.07 -30.01 -12.79
N LEU A 671 20.82 -29.80 -12.38
CA LEU A 671 19.81 -30.86 -12.24
C LEU A 671 19.45 -31.43 -13.63
N ILE A 672 19.42 -30.55 -14.61
CA ILE A 672 19.29 -30.89 -16.05
C ILE A 672 20.52 -30.36 -16.74
N PRO A 673 21.32 -31.21 -17.38
CA PRO A 673 22.55 -30.79 -18.07
C PRO A 673 22.25 -29.74 -19.14
N GLY A 674 23.04 -28.66 -19.11
CA GLY A 674 22.89 -27.56 -20.07
C GLY A 674 21.80 -26.55 -19.74
N ARG A 675 21.18 -26.67 -18.54
CA ARG A 675 20.15 -25.75 -18.04
C ARG A 675 20.57 -25.22 -16.69
N ARG A 676 20.47 -23.90 -16.45
CA ARG A 676 20.65 -23.36 -15.09
C ARG A 676 19.60 -23.95 -14.15
N ASN A 677 20.03 -24.25 -12.96
CA ASN A 677 19.10 -24.60 -11.88
C ASN A 677 18.27 -23.34 -11.53
N VAL A 678 16.97 -23.49 -11.52
CA VAL A 678 16.01 -22.47 -11.11
C VAL A 678 15.18 -23.02 -9.96
N PHE A 679 14.98 -22.21 -8.94
CA PHE A 679 14.05 -22.54 -7.87
C PHE A 679 12.64 -22.16 -8.30
N ASP A 680 11.68 -23.07 -8.19
CA ASP A 680 10.30 -22.85 -8.68
C ASP A 680 9.60 -21.63 -8.04
N ALA A 681 10.07 -21.21 -6.86
CA ALA A 681 9.60 -20.01 -6.17
C ALA A 681 10.15 -18.70 -6.76
N THR A 682 11.19 -18.77 -7.59
CA THR A 682 11.76 -17.58 -8.24
C THR A 682 11.42 -17.62 -9.72
N LEU A 683 10.33 -17.00 -10.10
CA LEU A 683 10.01 -16.68 -11.49
C LEU A 683 10.92 -15.55 -11.95
N ASP A 684 12.19 -15.89 -12.19
CA ASP A 684 13.08 -14.99 -12.88
C ASP A 684 12.78 -15.10 -14.39
N LEU A 685 12.04 -14.14 -14.91
CA LEU A 685 11.70 -14.03 -16.32
C LEU A 685 12.89 -13.55 -17.20
N MET A 686 14.11 -13.66 -16.68
CA MET A 686 15.31 -13.34 -17.43
C MET A 686 15.61 -14.41 -18.50
N ALA A 687 16.20 -13.99 -19.61
CA ALA A 687 16.52 -14.85 -20.73
C ALA A 687 17.24 -16.17 -20.39
N PRO A 688 18.17 -16.24 -19.41
CA PRO A 688 18.81 -17.49 -19.00
C PRO A 688 17.86 -18.54 -18.41
N THR A 689 16.71 -18.13 -17.90
CA THR A 689 15.71 -19.03 -17.29
C THR A 689 15.04 -19.93 -18.33
N PHE A 690 15.00 -19.51 -19.58
CA PHE A 690 14.33 -20.22 -20.67
C PHE A 690 15.29 -21.06 -21.55
N LEU A 691 16.50 -21.32 -21.03
CA LEU A 691 17.45 -22.18 -21.73
C LEU A 691 16.95 -23.63 -21.75
N THR A 692 16.76 -24.19 -22.95
CA THR A 692 16.21 -25.53 -23.14
C THR A 692 17.27 -26.57 -23.45
N SER A 693 18.47 -26.14 -23.87
CA SER A 693 19.56 -27.01 -24.23
C SER A 693 20.91 -26.37 -23.91
N ALA A 694 21.94 -27.18 -23.82
CA ALA A 694 23.31 -26.71 -23.64
C ALA A 694 23.73 -25.78 -24.80
N ARG A 695 24.14 -24.56 -24.44
CA ARG A 695 24.55 -23.54 -25.41
C ARG A 695 25.57 -22.58 -24.79
N ASN A 696 26.38 -21.99 -25.65
CA ASN A 696 27.36 -21.00 -25.22
C ASN A 696 26.84 -19.57 -25.22
N ILE A 697 25.71 -19.29 -25.87
CA ILE A 697 25.16 -17.93 -26.01
C ILE A 697 23.75 -17.90 -25.46
N ALA A 698 23.50 -17.02 -24.50
CA ALA A 698 22.18 -16.71 -24.01
C ALA A 698 21.37 -15.91 -25.03
N PRO A 699 20.04 -15.89 -24.95
CA PRO A 699 19.24 -14.93 -25.69
C PRO A 699 19.69 -13.48 -25.41
N ILE A 700 19.60 -12.63 -26.42
CA ILE A 700 19.83 -11.19 -26.27
C ILE A 700 18.64 -10.60 -25.55
N THR A 701 18.88 -9.86 -24.46
CA THR A 701 17.86 -9.10 -23.77
C THR A 701 17.93 -7.62 -24.19
N SER A 702 16.77 -7.01 -24.37
CA SER A 702 16.65 -5.59 -24.66
C SER A 702 15.53 -5.02 -23.79
N ARG A 703 15.85 -3.98 -23.01
CA ARG A 703 14.90 -3.28 -22.15
C ARG A 703 14.85 -1.82 -22.55
N ILE A 704 13.67 -1.35 -22.95
CA ILE A 704 13.43 0.03 -23.33
C ILE A 704 12.41 0.64 -22.38
N ARG A 705 12.75 1.78 -21.79
CA ARG A 705 11.83 2.65 -21.06
C ARG A 705 11.81 4.00 -21.75
N PHE A 706 10.62 4.49 -22.04
CA PHE A 706 10.44 5.73 -22.78
C PHE A 706 9.36 6.59 -22.10
N GLU A 707 9.77 7.76 -21.63
CA GLU A 707 8.92 8.74 -20.94
C GLU A 707 9.12 10.15 -21.55
N ALA A 708 9.20 10.20 -22.86
CA ALA A 708 9.54 11.42 -23.63
C ALA A 708 8.49 12.52 -23.52
N ILE A 709 7.26 12.15 -23.38
CA ILE A 709 6.11 13.06 -23.29
C ILE A 709 5.52 12.88 -21.90
N ASP A 710 5.20 13.96 -21.21
CA ASP A 710 4.79 13.95 -19.81
C ASP A 710 3.65 12.97 -19.50
N ASN A 711 2.91 12.57 -20.51
CA ASN A 711 1.73 11.70 -20.36
C ASN A 711 1.86 10.38 -21.13
N LEU A 712 3.01 10.08 -21.73
CA LEU A 712 3.26 8.84 -22.47
C LEU A 712 4.33 8.03 -21.75
N ARG A 713 4.00 6.80 -21.36
CA ARG A 713 4.94 5.82 -20.82
C ARG A 713 4.94 4.59 -21.70
N ILE A 714 6.10 4.16 -22.13
CA ILE A 714 6.29 2.89 -22.84
C ILE A 714 7.41 2.13 -22.12
N GLN A 715 7.14 0.89 -21.81
CA GLN A 715 8.13 -0.07 -21.35
C GLN A 715 8.09 -1.27 -22.27
N TRP A 716 9.25 -1.73 -22.70
CA TRP A 716 9.38 -2.88 -23.58
C TRP A 716 10.57 -3.72 -23.15
N ASP A 717 10.28 -4.92 -22.66
CA ASP A 717 11.25 -5.92 -22.23
C ASP A 717 11.20 -7.10 -23.23
N LEU A 718 12.29 -7.37 -23.89
CA LEU A 718 12.41 -8.33 -25.00
C LEU A 718 13.56 -9.30 -24.73
N ALA A 719 13.35 -10.59 -24.98
CA ALA A 719 14.38 -11.61 -25.04
C ALA A 719 14.32 -12.31 -26.40
N TYR A 720 15.38 -12.20 -27.19
CA TYR A 720 15.49 -12.83 -28.52
C TYR A 720 16.50 -13.97 -28.52
N ASP A 721 16.06 -15.18 -28.79
CA ASP A 721 16.91 -16.35 -28.92
C ASP A 721 17.51 -16.40 -30.32
N THR A 722 18.82 -16.10 -30.41
CA THR A 722 19.55 -16.07 -31.68
C THR A 722 19.79 -17.46 -32.29
N ILE A 723 19.72 -18.52 -31.48
CA ILE A 723 19.90 -19.91 -31.95
C ILE A 723 18.58 -20.44 -32.51
N ALA A 724 17.50 -20.26 -31.75
CA ALA A 724 16.16 -20.67 -32.19
C ALA A 724 15.56 -19.71 -33.24
N GLY A 725 16.11 -18.52 -33.38
CA GLY A 725 15.61 -17.50 -34.31
C GLY A 725 14.23 -16.96 -33.98
N GLN A 726 13.87 -16.94 -32.68
CA GLN A 726 12.55 -16.54 -32.22
C GLN A 726 12.61 -15.71 -30.92
N LEU A 727 11.52 -15.03 -30.63
CA LEU A 727 11.34 -14.36 -29.34
C LEU A 727 11.11 -15.41 -28.24
N ALA A 728 11.95 -15.40 -27.21
CA ALA A 728 11.74 -16.21 -26.01
C ALA A 728 10.74 -15.53 -25.06
N ALA A 729 10.81 -14.20 -24.95
CA ALA A 729 9.86 -13.39 -24.21
C ALA A 729 9.71 -12.02 -24.88
N ASP A 730 8.52 -11.43 -24.80
CA ASP A 730 8.23 -10.09 -25.27
C ASP A 730 7.13 -9.48 -24.41
N ASN A 731 7.48 -8.46 -23.63
CA ASN A 731 6.56 -7.76 -22.75
C ASN A 731 6.58 -6.28 -23.12
N ILE A 732 5.49 -5.77 -23.64
CA ILE A 732 5.32 -4.36 -23.95
C ILE A 732 4.14 -3.77 -23.20
N PHE A 733 4.37 -2.63 -22.60
CA PHE A 733 3.34 -1.81 -22.02
C PHE A 733 3.40 -0.40 -22.61
N ALA A 734 2.29 0.11 -23.09
CA ALA A 734 2.16 1.50 -23.53
C ALA A 734 0.94 2.14 -22.90
N GLY A 735 1.13 3.29 -22.26
CA GLY A 735 0.06 4.06 -21.64
C GLY A 735 0.16 5.54 -21.99
N TYR A 736 -0.97 6.14 -22.36
CA TYR A 736 -1.07 7.55 -22.71
C TYR A 736 -2.22 8.23 -21.97
N SER A 737 -1.93 9.33 -21.29
CA SER A 737 -2.90 10.13 -20.56
C SER A 737 -3.07 11.49 -21.21
N PHE A 738 -4.29 11.88 -21.53
CA PHE A 738 -4.62 13.21 -22.05
C PHE A 738 -5.88 13.78 -21.38
N GLY A 739 -5.70 14.90 -20.70
CA GLY A 739 -6.77 15.51 -19.92
C GLY A 739 -7.29 14.59 -18.83
N ARG A 740 -8.53 14.13 -18.97
CA ARG A 740 -9.18 13.19 -18.05
C ARG A 740 -9.16 11.74 -18.52
N THR A 741 -8.54 11.46 -19.65
CA THR A 741 -8.56 10.14 -20.28
C THR A 741 -7.18 9.50 -20.21
N THR A 742 -7.12 8.25 -19.77
CA THR A 742 -5.95 7.38 -19.84
C THR A 742 -6.31 6.16 -20.66
N LEU A 743 -5.51 5.85 -21.64
CA LEU A 743 -5.65 4.62 -22.43
C LEU A 743 -4.30 3.91 -22.47
N GLY A 744 -4.35 2.60 -22.54
CA GLY A 744 -3.13 1.83 -22.62
C GLY A 744 -3.38 0.41 -23.09
N ILE A 745 -2.28 -0.26 -23.35
CA ILE A 745 -2.25 -1.63 -23.83
C ILE A 745 -1.02 -2.31 -23.25
N GLY A 746 -1.24 -3.50 -22.70
CA GLY A 746 -0.22 -4.47 -22.36
C GLY A 746 -0.19 -5.58 -23.40
N HIS A 747 0.97 -6.12 -23.72
CA HIS A 747 1.16 -7.36 -24.47
C HIS A 747 2.25 -8.16 -23.78
N ALA A 748 1.98 -9.42 -23.53
CA ALA A 748 2.95 -10.36 -22.96
C ALA A 748 3.01 -11.61 -23.85
N LEU A 749 4.22 -11.96 -24.25
CA LEU A 749 4.53 -13.21 -24.95
C LEU A 749 5.58 -13.95 -24.14
N LEU A 750 5.30 -15.19 -23.82
CA LEU A 750 6.24 -16.15 -23.29
C LEU A 750 6.26 -17.36 -24.21
N ASN A 751 7.43 -17.68 -24.70
CA ASN A 751 7.67 -18.81 -25.61
C ASN A 751 8.76 -19.71 -25.02
N ALA A 752 8.49 -20.23 -23.82
CA ALA A 752 9.37 -21.17 -23.14
C ALA A 752 9.21 -22.53 -23.82
N VAL A 753 10.24 -22.98 -24.47
CA VAL A 753 10.30 -24.35 -25.03
C VAL A 753 10.66 -25.28 -23.89
N ASP A 754 9.73 -26.10 -23.46
CA ASP A 754 10.03 -27.17 -22.50
C ASP A 754 10.46 -28.43 -23.28
N ASP A 755 11.76 -28.73 -23.28
CA ASP A 755 12.32 -29.96 -23.83
C ASP A 755 12.13 -31.18 -22.89
N LEU A 756 11.15 -31.17 -21.99
CA LEU A 756 10.79 -32.34 -21.23
C LEU A 756 9.98 -33.37 -22.02
N GLU A 757 9.99 -33.35 -23.35
CA GLU A 757 9.68 -34.53 -24.16
C GLU A 757 10.82 -35.56 -24.08
N THR A 758 11.14 -36.02 -22.89
CA THR A 758 11.89 -37.26 -22.72
C THR A 758 10.96 -38.42 -22.95
N ASN A 759 11.02 -38.92 -24.19
CA ASN A 759 10.76 -40.34 -24.52
C ASN A 759 9.67 -41.07 -23.71
N GLY A 760 8.42 -40.86 -24.05
CA GLY A 760 7.50 -42.00 -24.20
C GLY A 760 7.07 -42.71 -22.96
N ALA A 761 6.75 -42.06 -21.83
CA ALA A 761 5.91 -42.63 -20.79
C ALA A 761 5.33 -41.55 -19.94
N THR A 762 4.26 -40.92 -20.37
CA THR A 762 3.37 -40.17 -19.45
C THR A 762 2.53 -41.15 -18.65
N PRO A 763 2.69 -41.26 -17.32
CA PRO A 763 1.68 -41.89 -16.49
C PRO A 763 0.45 -41.02 -16.49
N ALA A 764 -0.71 -41.59 -16.76
CA ALA A 764 -1.98 -40.92 -16.70
C ALA A 764 -2.17 -40.32 -15.27
N GLY A 765 -2.19 -38.99 -15.14
CA GLY A 765 -2.57 -38.30 -13.91
C GLY A 765 -1.66 -37.20 -13.43
N HIS A 766 -0.48 -36.97 -13.98
CA HIS A 766 0.32 -35.80 -13.65
C HIS A 766 0.27 -34.81 -14.79
N ALA A 767 0.05 -33.53 -14.43
CA ALA A 767 0.11 -32.44 -15.36
C ALA A 767 1.45 -32.49 -16.10
N THR A 768 1.43 -32.86 -17.35
CA THR A 768 2.53 -32.61 -18.27
C THR A 768 2.66 -31.10 -18.30
N PHE A 769 3.76 -30.56 -17.80
CA PHE A 769 4.17 -29.19 -18.11
C PHE A 769 4.48 -29.16 -19.62
N SER A 770 3.42 -29.08 -20.41
CA SER A 770 3.57 -28.80 -21.83
C SER A 770 4.10 -27.40 -21.97
N THR A 771 5.00 -27.19 -22.90
CA THR A 771 5.51 -25.91 -23.39
C THR A 771 4.66 -24.72 -22.91
N LEU A 772 5.16 -23.99 -21.92
CA LEU A 772 4.49 -22.77 -21.43
C LEU A 772 4.58 -21.70 -22.54
N LYS A 773 3.69 -21.81 -23.50
CA LYS A 773 3.47 -20.75 -24.46
C LYS A 773 2.28 -19.94 -23.96
N SER A 774 2.50 -18.66 -23.70
CA SER A 774 1.45 -17.73 -23.35
C SER A 774 1.57 -16.50 -24.23
N GLN A 775 0.46 -16.02 -24.74
CA GLN A 775 0.44 -14.76 -25.48
C GLN A 775 -0.85 -14.01 -25.14
N GLN A 776 -0.70 -12.89 -24.47
CA GLN A 776 -1.82 -12.13 -23.95
C GLN A 776 -1.79 -10.69 -24.40
N ILE A 777 -2.96 -10.07 -24.50
CA ILE A 777 -3.13 -8.65 -24.72
C ILE A 777 -4.08 -8.06 -23.69
N GLU A 778 -3.71 -6.93 -23.07
CA GLU A 778 -4.40 -6.30 -21.97
C GLU A 778 -4.71 -4.82 -22.26
N PRO A 779 -5.75 -4.50 -23.03
CA PRO A 779 -6.17 -3.13 -23.24
C PRO A 779 -6.87 -2.56 -22.00
N PHE A 780 -6.68 -1.27 -21.75
CA PHE A 780 -7.47 -0.53 -20.77
C PHE A 780 -7.77 0.90 -21.24
N LEU A 781 -8.92 1.39 -20.80
CA LEU A 781 -9.36 2.76 -21.03
C LEU A 781 -9.96 3.29 -19.75
N GLU A 782 -9.52 4.47 -19.33
CA GLU A 782 -10.08 5.18 -18.18
C GLU A 782 -10.40 6.61 -18.56
N ILE A 783 -11.56 7.09 -18.13
CA ILE A 783 -12.01 8.49 -18.32
C ILE A 783 -12.44 9.01 -16.95
N GLY A 784 -11.71 9.98 -16.43
CA GLY A 784 -11.94 10.53 -15.10
C GLY A 784 -11.29 9.72 -13.98
N LYS A 785 -11.82 9.86 -12.78
CA LYS A 785 -11.38 9.14 -11.56
C LYS A 785 -12.62 8.66 -10.81
N PRO A 786 -12.56 7.58 -10.02
CA PRO A 786 -13.73 7.03 -9.33
C PRO A 786 -14.53 8.04 -8.50
N GLY A 787 -13.87 8.97 -7.82
CA GLY A 787 -14.50 10.04 -7.05
C GLY A 787 -14.64 11.40 -7.77
N GLY A 788 -14.27 11.48 -9.06
CA GLY A 788 -14.32 12.73 -9.82
C GLY A 788 -15.73 13.13 -10.22
N ASN A 789 -16.03 14.43 -10.23
CA ASN A 789 -17.34 14.94 -10.64
C ASN A 789 -17.66 14.62 -12.12
N GLY A 790 -18.93 14.33 -12.40
CA GLY A 790 -19.46 13.98 -13.71
C GLY A 790 -19.27 12.51 -14.05
N LEU A 791 -19.28 12.20 -15.34
CA LEU A 791 -19.14 10.85 -15.84
C LEU A 791 -17.68 10.37 -15.79
N ASN A 792 -17.46 9.22 -15.17
CA ASN A 792 -16.20 8.52 -15.11
C ASN A 792 -16.41 7.09 -15.63
N LEU A 793 -15.51 6.62 -16.47
CA LEU A 793 -15.61 5.32 -17.14
C LEU A 793 -14.29 4.59 -17.01
N ALA A 794 -14.33 3.28 -16.78
CA ALA A 794 -13.17 2.39 -16.88
C ALA A 794 -13.57 1.12 -17.63
N VAL A 795 -12.68 0.67 -18.50
CA VAL A 795 -12.80 -0.62 -19.20
C VAL A 795 -11.42 -1.26 -19.22
N ASN A 796 -11.34 -2.51 -18.85
CA ASN A 796 -10.12 -3.31 -18.94
C ASN A 796 -10.45 -4.75 -19.34
N GLY A 797 -9.44 -5.49 -19.78
CA GLY A 797 -9.62 -6.89 -20.09
C GLY A 797 -8.31 -7.54 -20.52
N GLY A 798 -8.27 -8.87 -20.47
CA GLY A 798 -7.18 -9.70 -20.93
C GLY A 798 -7.70 -10.78 -21.88
N TYR A 799 -7.06 -10.92 -23.05
CA TYR A 799 -7.33 -11.96 -24.02
C TYR A 799 -6.07 -12.80 -24.26
N ASP A 800 -6.21 -14.09 -24.13
CA ASP A 800 -5.13 -15.04 -24.41
C ASP A 800 -5.28 -15.62 -25.82
N PHE A 801 -4.24 -15.41 -26.66
CA PHE A 801 -4.23 -15.88 -28.06
C PHE A 801 -3.95 -17.38 -28.18
N VAL A 802 -3.36 -18.00 -27.16
CA VAL A 802 -3.07 -19.44 -27.17
C VAL A 802 -4.30 -20.24 -26.78
N LEU A 803 -4.99 -19.77 -25.74
CA LEU A 803 -6.24 -20.40 -25.29
C LEU A 803 -7.46 -19.95 -26.11
N HIS A 804 -7.33 -18.86 -26.88
CA HIS A 804 -8.41 -18.20 -27.63
C HIS A 804 -9.58 -17.76 -26.74
N GLU A 805 -9.28 -17.31 -25.51
CA GLU A 805 -10.25 -16.96 -24.50
C GLU A 805 -10.01 -15.55 -23.93
N VAL A 806 -11.11 -14.91 -23.50
CA VAL A 806 -11.07 -13.68 -22.68
C VAL A 806 -10.90 -14.12 -21.24
N GLN A 807 -9.71 -14.01 -20.70
CA GLN A 807 -9.40 -14.44 -19.33
C GLN A 807 -10.13 -13.59 -18.27
N TYR A 808 -10.18 -12.30 -18.52
CA TYR A 808 -10.94 -11.37 -17.68
C TYR A 808 -11.39 -10.15 -18.48
N GLY A 809 -12.46 -9.53 -18.01
CA GLY A 809 -12.96 -8.28 -18.57
C GLY A 809 -13.79 -7.52 -17.56
N GLY A 810 -13.60 -6.21 -17.52
CA GLY A 810 -14.33 -5.32 -16.65
C GLY A 810 -14.76 -4.05 -17.35
N ALA A 811 -15.94 -3.55 -17.04
CA ALA A 811 -16.41 -2.24 -17.45
C ALA A 811 -17.13 -1.58 -16.27
N GLN A 812 -16.82 -0.32 -16.01
CA GLN A 812 -17.47 0.45 -14.95
C GLN A 812 -17.81 1.85 -15.44
N ALA A 813 -19.01 2.30 -15.11
CA ALA A 813 -19.44 3.67 -15.31
C ALA A 813 -19.84 4.26 -13.95
N ALA A 814 -19.28 5.40 -13.59
CA ALA A 814 -19.64 6.13 -12.39
C ALA A 814 -20.03 7.56 -12.76
N TYR A 815 -21.15 8.03 -12.24
CA TYR A 815 -21.59 9.41 -12.38
C TYR A 815 -21.71 10.04 -11.01
N ASN A 816 -20.87 11.06 -10.76
CA ASN A 816 -20.86 11.79 -9.49
C ASN A 816 -21.34 13.21 -9.72
N TRP A 817 -22.30 13.63 -8.90
CA TRP A 817 -22.86 14.98 -8.94
C TRP A 817 -22.96 15.53 -7.52
N ASN A 818 -22.68 16.80 -7.33
CA ASN A 818 -22.73 17.47 -6.02
C ASN A 818 -22.20 16.59 -4.86
N CYS A 819 -23.13 15.99 -4.13
CA CYS A 819 -22.88 15.19 -2.93
C CYS A 819 -23.25 13.70 -3.10
N CYS A 820 -23.54 13.27 -4.30
CA CYS A 820 -23.96 11.89 -4.57
C CYS A 820 -23.21 11.29 -5.77
N GLY A 821 -23.15 9.98 -5.83
CA GLY A 821 -22.58 9.24 -6.95
C GLY A 821 -23.32 7.92 -7.17
N LEU A 822 -23.47 7.54 -8.42
CA LEU A 822 -23.97 6.25 -8.82
C LEU A 822 -22.91 5.54 -9.67
N SER A 823 -22.59 4.30 -9.34
CA SER A 823 -21.68 3.47 -10.11
C SER A 823 -22.35 2.17 -10.51
N LEU A 824 -22.15 1.79 -11.75
CA LEU A 824 -22.55 0.50 -12.32
C LEU A 824 -21.31 -0.14 -12.93
N GLY A 825 -21.04 -1.38 -12.54
CA GLY A 825 -19.92 -2.17 -13.02
C GLY A 825 -20.37 -3.53 -13.53
N TYR A 826 -19.65 -4.04 -14.50
CA TYR A 826 -19.73 -5.41 -14.98
C TYR A 826 -18.33 -5.99 -15.00
N ARG A 827 -18.15 -7.21 -14.51
CA ARG A 827 -16.90 -7.94 -14.68
C ARG A 827 -17.15 -9.42 -14.90
N ARG A 828 -16.25 -10.01 -15.63
CA ARG A 828 -16.19 -11.43 -15.90
C ARG A 828 -14.78 -11.94 -15.71
N PHE A 829 -14.64 -13.07 -15.02
CA PHE A 829 -13.40 -13.82 -14.91
C PHE A 829 -13.62 -15.21 -15.50
N GLU A 830 -12.71 -15.67 -16.35
CA GLU A 830 -12.59 -17.06 -16.79
C GLU A 830 -11.41 -17.70 -16.03
N LEU A 831 -11.73 -18.43 -14.98
CA LEU A 831 -10.74 -19.02 -14.07
C LEU A 831 -10.45 -20.50 -14.41
N GLY A 832 -10.88 -20.93 -15.58
CA GLY A 832 -10.70 -22.30 -16.05
C GLY A 832 -11.61 -23.32 -15.38
N THR A 833 -11.34 -24.58 -15.64
CA THR A 833 -12.08 -25.69 -15.05
C THR A 833 -11.25 -26.37 -13.97
N VAL A 834 -11.89 -26.63 -12.81
CA VAL A 834 -11.35 -27.52 -11.80
C VAL A 834 -12.26 -28.73 -11.72
N GLY A 835 -11.71 -29.89 -12.02
CA GLY A 835 -12.55 -31.07 -12.23
C GLY A 835 -13.40 -30.95 -13.50
N SER A 836 -14.71 -31.05 -13.36
CA SER A 836 -15.68 -30.94 -14.47
C SER A 836 -16.43 -29.58 -14.49
N THR A 837 -16.14 -28.66 -13.57
CA THR A 837 -16.91 -27.43 -13.39
C THR A 837 -16.12 -26.21 -13.86
N SER A 838 -16.69 -25.45 -14.79
CA SER A 838 -16.21 -24.13 -15.17
C SER A 838 -16.37 -23.18 -13.99
N ARG A 839 -15.32 -22.38 -13.72
CA ARG A 839 -15.30 -21.39 -12.64
C ARG A 839 -15.44 -19.97 -13.16
N ASP A 840 -16.19 -19.82 -14.23
CA ASP A 840 -16.43 -18.50 -14.80
C ASP A 840 -17.31 -17.69 -13.86
N GLU A 841 -16.81 -16.58 -13.40
CA GLU A 841 -17.58 -15.65 -12.60
C GLU A 841 -18.02 -14.45 -13.44
N THR A 842 -19.31 -14.17 -13.41
CA THR A 842 -19.89 -12.95 -13.95
C THR A 842 -20.53 -12.18 -12.82
N GLN A 843 -20.20 -10.90 -12.69
CA GLN A 843 -20.74 -10.04 -11.65
C GLN A 843 -21.27 -8.73 -12.23
N TRP A 844 -22.44 -8.32 -11.73
CA TRP A 844 -22.96 -6.97 -11.86
C TRP A 844 -22.81 -6.26 -10.52
N LEU A 845 -22.07 -5.16 -10.52
CA LEU A 845 -21.72 -4.37 -9.35
C LEU A 845 -22.44 -3.04 -9.45
N TYR A 846 -23.06 -2.63 -8.36
CA TYR A 846 -23.65 -1.30 -8.28
C TYR A 846 -23.33 -0.67 -6.94
N SER A 847 -23.14 0.64 -6.93
CA SER A 847 -22.99 1.38 -5.69
C SER A 847 -23.63 2.76 -5.81
N PHE A 848 -24.19 3.20 -4.70
CA PHE A 848 -24.66 4.54 -4.51
C PHE A 848 -23.85 5.18 -3.41
N THR A 849 -23.16 6.27 -3.74
CA THR A 849 -22.26 6.99 -2.82
C THR A 849 -22.93 8.28 -2.38
N ILE A 850 -22.89 8.54 -1.08
CA ILE A 850 -23.24 9.79 -0.46
C ILE A 850 -21.95 10.38 0.11
N ALA A 851 -21.50 11.52 -0.44
CA ALA A 851 -20.22 12.11 -0.04
C ALA A 851 -20.21 12.39 1.47
N ASN A 852 -19.11 12.06 2.12
CA ASN A 852 -18.87 12.17 3.56
C ASN A 852 -19.79 11.35 4.48
N PHE A 853 -20.79 10.66 3.91
CA PHE A 853 -21.71 9.82 4.70
C PHE A 853 -21.48 8.33 4.49
N GLY A 854 -21.03 7.94 3.32
CA GLY A 854 -20.72 6.54 2.99
C GLY A 854 -21.26 6.12 1.62
N ALA A 855 -21.25 4.84 1.37
CA ALA A 855 -21.78 4.26 0.14
C ALA A 855 -22.50 2.95 0.42
N VAL A 856 -23.61 2.75 -0.26
CA VAL A 856 -24.40 1.51 -0.22
C VAL A 856 -24.16 0.74 -1.51
N GLY A 857 -23.89 -0.58 -1.40
CA GLY A 857 -23.60 -1.46 -2.54
C GLY A 857 -22.17 -2.00 -2.54
N ASP A 858 -21.72 -2.49 -3.67
CA ASP A 858 -20.41 -3.17 -3.83
C ASP A 858 -19.23 -2.19 -4.05
N ILE A 859 -19.10 -1.16 -3.24
CA ILE A 859 -18.13 -0.10 -3.50
C ILE A 859 -16.67 -0.59 -3.52
N ARG A 860 -16.32 -1.55 -2.67
CA ARG A 860 -14.98 -2.12 -2.63
C ARG A 860 -14.64 -2.86 -3.92
N ARG A 861 -15.64 -3.48 -4.53
CA ARG A 861 -15.53 -4.24 -5.78
C ARG A 861 -15.73 -3.36 -7.00
N SER A 862 -16.57 -2.33 -6.89
CA SER A 862 -16.89 -1.47 -8.04
C SER A 862 -15.68 -0.66 -8.53
N ASN A 863 -14.76 -0.28 -7.64
CA ASN A 863 -13.56 0.47 -8.03
C ASN A 863 -12.40 -0.41 -8.53
N SER A 864 -12.57 -1.73 -8.54
CA SER A 864 -11.54 -2.68 -8.99
C SER A 864 -11.22 -2.59 -10.49
N VAL A 865 -12.13 -2.01 -11.28
CA VAL A 865 -11.93 -1.79 -12.72
C VAL A 865 -11.04 -0.58 -12.99
N PHE A 866 -11.08 0.44 -12.11
CA PHE A 866 -10.15 1.55 -12.19
C PHE A 866 -8.77 1.13 -11.66
N ARG A 867 -7.76 1.44 -12.43
CA ARG A 867 -6.38 1.13 -12.05
C ARG A 867 -5.86 2.16 -11.04
N ASP A 868 -5.13 1.70 -10.04
CA ASP A 868 -4.34 2.60 -9.21
C ASP A 868 -3.12 3.09 -10.03
N PRO A 869 -3.02 4.40 -10.30
CA PRO A 869 -1.92 4.92 -11.10
C PRO A 869 -0.54 4.76 -10.43
N ASN A 870 -0.51 4.45 -9.12
CA ASN A 870 0.73 4.24 -8.37
C ASN A 870 1.16 2.76 -8.33
N LEU A 871 0.31 1.84 -8.76
CA LEU A 871 0.70 0.45 -8.88
C LEU A 871 1.44 0.23 -10.20
N PRO A 872 2.57 -0.45 -10.18
CA PRO A 872 3.20 -0.92 -11.42
C PRO A 872 2.23 -1.82 -12.18
N PRO A 873 2.34 -1.94 -13.51
CA PRO A 873 1.58 -2.92 -14.25
C PRO A 873 1.75 -4.28 -13.58
N ALA A 874 0.64 -4.96 -13.32
CA ALA A 874 0.68 -6.33 -12.83
C ALA A 874 1.23 -7.20 -13.97
N TYR A 875 2.46 -7.65 -13.82
CA TYR A 875 3.09 -8.66 -14.67
C TYR A 875 3.27 -9.91 -13.83
#